data_c03cbcb830248234c50a716cfe844f32
#
_entry.id   c03cbcb830248234c50a716cfe844f32
#
_cell.length_a   1.000
_cell.length_b   1.000
_cell.length_c   1.000
_cell.angle_alpha   90.00
_cell.angle_beta   90.00
_cell.angle_gamma   90.00
#
_symmetry.space_group_name_H-M   'P 1'
#
loop_
_entity.id
_entity.type
_entity.pdbx_description
1 polymer ?
#
loop_
_entity_poly.entity_id
_entity_poly.type
_entity_poly.pdbx_seq_one_letter_code
_entity_poly.pdbx_strand_id
1 'polypeptide(L)'
;MNLGIGQALGGRYQIISLLGQGGFGTTFLAEDIHLPGNHRCVVKQLKPQATDELTLQTARRLFDTEAQVLYKLGNHNQIPQLFAFFEENQEFYLVQEFIAGNNLSEEIVAGQQLGEDSVITLLIEILEILEFVHQQNVIHRDVNPDNLIRRSQDGKLVLIDFGAVKLSTTVVTNVNSNINVTVAIGTRGYLPSEQANGNPRLSSDIYAVGIIGIQALTGLLPNQLTFDNQTNEIFWRNQALVSEELGNVLDKMVRYDFRDRYQSASEALAAIINFNTVVIAPPQASLQGTNPSPIIKFKKIIYTLLGSLAVIGIISAAGITINHLINSSNATELYQQGTALAELNKYEDALNVYQKAINLKPEYLEAWLAKGKMLLALKRNQDAQQAYEQAIQIKQDAVEAWVGRGYALNNLQKYQDAIDAFEKAIQIQINYPEAWKGRGEALIGLQRYQEAITSYDKAVQFQPDDYASWNSRGWALHNLQRYDEAISSYDQAVSYKPDSSVAWYNRGNSLVNLNKAQEAIESYDRAVKFQPNYYQAWYSRANILVNLGKYSEAVESFDKVVKIQPSNYQAWYNRGWALHQLQRYESAIASYSKAIELRRSNYQTWYNRGNSLYQLQRYEDAIASYAQAVRYKPDYYEAWYSRGNALFNLNRYESAIASYDQAIRYKPNYQEAVTARNDAQKQLDAEKVKIEENPEEINQQPISF
;
A
#
# COMPACT_ATOMS: atom_id res chain seq x y z
N MET A 1 -31.77 -5.40 -27.10
CA MET A 1 -31.80 -6.56 -28.05
C MET A 1 -30.82 -7.60 -27.56
N ASN A 2 -31.16 -8.90 -27.58
CA ASN A 2 -30.15 -9.91 -27.32
C ASN A 2 -29.19 -9.93 -28.52
N LEU A 3 -27.90 -9.69 -28.29
CA LEU A 3 -26.86 -9.85 -29.30
C LEU A 3 -26.88 -11.26 -29.86
N GLY A 4 -27.11 -11.39 -31.17
CA GLY A 4 -27.10 -12.68 -31.87
C GLY A 4 -25.71 -13.03 -32.39
N ILE A 5 -25.41 -14.35 -32.48
CA ILE A 5 -24.20 -14.83 -33.17
C ILE A 5 -24.22 -14.35 -34.63
N GLY A 6 -23.10 -13.81 -35.11
CA GLY A 6 -22.96 -13.24 -36.44
C GLY A 6 -23.31 -11.75 -36.52
N GLN A 7 -23.86 -11.14 -35.48
CA GLN A 7 -24.15 -9.70 -35.44
C GLN A 7 -22.85 -8.90 -35.23
N ALA A 8 -22.71 -7.80 -35.99
CA ALA A 8 -21.61 -6.85 -35.83
C ALA A 8 -22.02 -5.74 -34.86
N LEU A 9 -21.29 -5.57 -33.76
CA LEU A 9 -21.46 -4.52 -32.78
C LEU A 9 -20.57 -3.32 -33.15
N GLY A 10 -21.14 -2.11 -33.13
CA GLY A 10 -20.43 -0.91 -33.55
C GLY A 10 -19.90 -1.00 -35.01
N GLY A 11 -20.44 -1.88 -35.84
CA GLY A 11 -19.96 -2.14 -37.20
C GLY A 11 -18.55 -2.75 -37.27
N ARG A 12 -17.96 -3.12 -36.16
CA ARG A 12 -16.56 -3.56 -36.05
C ARG A 12 -16.37 -4.94 -35.37
N TYR A 13 -17.12 -5.26 -34.32
CA TYR A 13 -16.90 -6.47 -33.52
C TYR A 13 -17.96 -7.51 -33.83
N GLN A 14 -17.63 -8.53 -34.62
CA GLN A 14 -18.55 -9.60 -35.00
C GLN A 14 -18.63 -10.65 -33.91
N ILE A 15 -19.81 -10.88 -33.35
CA ILE A 15 -20.04 -11.86 -32.28
C ILE A 15 -19.92 -13.28 -32.83
N ILE A 16 -19.04 -14.08 -32.22
CA ILE A 16 -18.79 -15.49 -32.59
C ILE A 16 -19.57 -16.45 -31.71
N SER A 17 -19.46 -16.29 -30.37
CA SER A 17 -20.08 -17.17 -29.40
C SER A 17 -20.31 -16.48 -28.06
N LEU A 18 -21.20 -17.05 -27.27
CA LEU A 18 -21.39 -16.70 -25.88
C LEU A 18 -20.26 -17.34 -25.04
N LEU A 19 -19.55 -16.59 -24.21
CA LEU A 19 -18.57 -17.08 -23.26
C LEU A 19 -19.17 -17.28 -21.86
N GLY A 20 -20.08 -16.39 -21.45
CA GLY A 20 -20.71 -16.50 -20.14
C GLY A 20 -21.81 -15.46 -19.93
N GLN A 21 -22.70 -15.76 -18.98
CA GLN A 21 -23.76 -14.85 -18.53
C GLN A 21 -23.76 -14.81 -17.00
N GLY A 22 -23.62 -13.64 -16.42
CA GLY A 22 -23.55 -13.43 -14.98
C GLY A 22 -24.47 -12.31 -14.51
N GLY A 23 -24.43 -12.01 -13.21
CA GLY A 23 -25.26 -10.98 -12.59
C GLY A 23 -25.01 -9.55 -13.09
N PHE A 24 -23.85 -9.30 -13.68
CA PHE A 24 -23.45 -7.97 -14.18
C PHE A 24 -23.55 -7.81 -15.69
N GLY A 25 -23.86 -8.86 -16.44
CA GLY A 25 -24.00 -8.78 -17.90
C GLY A 25 -23.71 -10.08 -18.62
N THR A 26 -23.50 -9.95 -19.93
CA THR A 26 -23.23 -11.07 -20.84
C THR A 26 -21.88 -10.87 -21.51
N THR A 27 -21.06 -11.91 -21.54
CA THR A 27 -19.71 -11.90 -22.13
C THR A 27 -19.69 -12.74 -23.39
N PHE A 28 -19.18 -12.19 -24.49
CA PHE A 28 -19.10 -12.83 -25.79
C PHE A 28 -17.66 -12.91 -26.29
N LEU A 29 -17.37 -13.95 -27.06
CA LEU A 29 -16.23 -13.97 -27.96
C LEU A 29 -16.62 -13.26 -29.26
N ALA A 30 -15.75 -12.36 -29.73
CA ALA A 30 -15.95 -11.65 -30.98
C ALA A 30 -14.66 -11.59 -31.79
N GLU A 31 -14.77 -11.24 -33.06
CA GLU A 31 -13.66 -10.90 -33.95
C GLU A 31 -13.71 -9.43 -34.33
N ASP A 32 -12.56 -8.76 -34.29
CA ASP A 32 -12.39 -7.40 -34.81
C ASP A 32 -12.18 -7.46 -36.33
N ILE A 33 -13.24 -7.23 -37.09
CA ILE A 33 -13.20 -7.32 -38.57
C ILE A 33 -12.48 -6.16 -39.23
N HIS A 34 -12.11 -5.11 -38.51
CA HIS A 34 -11.33 -3.98 -39.02
C HIS A 34 -9.79 -4.21 -38.89
N LEU A 35 -9.37 -5.24 -38.19
CA LEU A 35 -7.95 -5.61 -38.10
C LEU A 35 -7.62 -6.76 -39.07
N PRO A 36 -6.46 -6.72 -39.74
CA PRO A 36 -6.01 -7.84 -40.58
C PRO A 36 -5.90 -9.13 -39.75
N GLY A 37 -6.50 -10.23 -40.23
CA GLY A 37 -6.47 -11.53 -39.57
C GLY A 37 -7.57 -11.77 -38.54
N ASN A 38 -8.62 -10.90 -38.50
CA ASN A 38 -9.79 -11.05 -37.63
C ASN A 38 -9.40 -11.40 -36.18
N HIS A 39 -8.75 -10.47 -35.51
CA HIS A 39 -8.25 -10.69 -34.15
C HIS A 39 -9.39 -10.94 -33.16
N ARG A 40 -9.28 -12.03 -32.41
CA ARG A 40 -10.27 -12.37 -31.38
C ARG A 40 -10.21 -11.39 -30.21
N CYS A 41 -11.38 -11.01 -29.73
CA CYS A 41 -11.54 -10.13 -28.56
C CYS A 41 -12.72 -10.62 -27.70
N VAL A 42 -12.77 -10.14 -26.46
CA VAL A 42 -13.90 -10.37 -25.56
C VAL A 42 -14.75 -9.12 -25.51
N VAL A 43 -16.06 -9.29 -25.73
CA VAL A 43 -17.04 -8.21 -25.59
C VAL A 43 -17.88 -8.48 -24.35
N LYS A 44 -17.81 -7.61 -23.36
CA LYS A 44 -18.70 -7.62 -22.19
C LYS A 44 -19.84 -6.62 -22.43
N GLN A 45 -21.07 -7.13 -22.40
CA GLN A 45 -22.29 -6.34 -22.46
C GLN A 45 -22.85 -6.18 -21.05
N LEU A 46 -22.91 -4.94 -20.56
CA LEU A 46 -23.54 -4.61 -19.29
C LEU A 46 -24.99 -4.16 -19.54
N LYS A 47 -25.94 -4.86 -18.92
CA LYS A 47 -27.36 -4.51 -18.99
C LYS A 47 -27.84 -4.01 -17.65
N PRO A 48 -28.23 -2.73 -17.51
CA PRO A 48 -28.88 -2.25 -16.30
C PRO A 48 -30.18 -3.05 -16.05
N GLN A 49 -30.40 -3.47 -14.83
CA GLN A 49 -31.60 -4.25 -14.46
C GLN A 49 -32.90 -3.43 -14.45
N ALA A 50 -32.79 -2.10 -14.46
CA ALA A 50 -33.90 -1.17 -14.54
C ALA A 50 -33.55 0.01 -15.44
N THR A 51 -34.57 0.61 -16.05
CA THR A 51 -34.45 1.74 -17.00
C THR A 51 -34.67 3.10 -16.35
N ASP A 52 -34.74 3.15 -15.02
CA ASP A 52 -34.83 4.44 -14.31
C ASP A 52 -33.50 5.21 -14.40
N GLU A 53 -33.58 6.52 -14.43
CA GLU A 53 -32.46 7.44 -14.63
C GLU A 53 -31.33 7.24 -13.61
N LEU A 54 -31.64 6.95 -12.34
CA LEU A 54 -30.66 6.76 -11.28
C LEU A 54 -29.89 5.45 -11.45
N THR A 55 -30.58 4.38 -11.86
CA THR A 55 -29.96 3.07 -12.16
C THR A 55 -29.06 3.16 -13.38
N LEU A 56 -29.50 3.86 -14.44
CA LEU A 56 -28.68 4.10 -15.65
C LEU A 56 -27.44 4.93 -15.33
N GLN A 57 -27.55 6.01 -14.57
CA GLN A 57 -26.41 6.82 -14.15
C GLN A 57 -25.41 6.02 -13.30
N THR A 58 -25.91 5.14 -12.42
CA THR A 58 -25.07 4.27 -11.60
C THR A 58 -24.34 3.24 -12.46
N ALA A 59 -25.05 2.61 -13.43
CA ALA A 59 -24.45 1.67 -14.37
C ALA A 59 -23.38 2.33 -15.24
N ARG A 60 -23.65 3.52 -15.78
CA ARG A 60 -22.70 4.31 -16.57
C ARG A 60 -21.42 4.60 -15.76
N ARG A 61 -21.58 5.04 -14.51
CA ARG A 61 -20.45 5.35 -13.64
C ARG A 61 -19.59 4.11 -13.35
N LEU A 62 -20.21 2.95 -13.09
CA LEU A 62 -19.47 1.69 -12.86
C LEU A 62 -18.72 1.27 -14.12
N PHE A 63 -19.35 1.35 -15.26
CA PHE A 63 -18.77 1.05 -16.58
C PHE A 63 -17.56 1.96 -16.89
N ASP A 64 -17.70 3.27 -16.72
CA ASP A 64 -16.60 4.21 -16.90
C ASP A 64 -15.43 3.93 -15.97
N THR A 65 -15.73 3.52 -14.73
CA THR A 65 -14.70 3.17 -13.75
C THR A 65 -13.93 1.91 -14.18
N GLU A 66 -14.62 0.86 -14.66
CA GLU A 66 -13.99 -0.36 -15.16
C GLU A 66 -13.11 -0.07 -16.37
N ALA A 67 -13.63 0.69 -17.33
CA ALA A 67 -12.87 1.08 -18.52
C ALA A 67 -11.61 1.91 -18.17
N GLN A 68 -11.74 2.88 -17.26
CA GLN A 68 -10.59 3.68 -16.79
C GLN A 68 -9.54 2.82 -16.07
N VAL A 69 -9.96 1.87 -15.25
CA VAL A 69 -9.06 0.96 -14.54
C VAL A 69 -8.35 0.04 -15.52
N LEU A 70 -9.06 -0.60 -16.45
CA LEU A 70 -8.45 -1.44 -17.48
C LEU A 70 -7.49 -0.64 -18.37
N TYR A 71 -7.86 0.58 -18.77
CA TYR A 71 -6.96 1.45 -19.52
C TYR A 71 -5.67 1.75 -18.72
N LYS A 72 -5.80 2.02 -17.43
CA LYS A 72 -4.66 2.29 -16.54
C LYS A 72 -3.76 1.07 -16.33
N LEU A 73 -4.37 -0.12 -16.21
CA LEU A 73 -3.68 -1.37 -15.92
C LEU A 73 -3.22 -2.14 -17.18
N GLY A 74 -3.80 -1.87 -18.33
CA GLY A 74 -3.64 -2.66 -19.57
C GLY A 74 -2.26 -2.63 -20.21
N ASN A 75 -1.28 -1.97 -19.60
CA ASN A 75 0.14 -2.06 -19.99
C ASN A 75 0.88 -3.22 -19.30
N HIS A 76 0.22 -4.00 -18.44
CA HIS A 76 0.79 -5.16 -17.80
C HIS A 76 0.46 -6.41 -18.63
N ASN A 77 1.48 -7.24 -18.93
CA ASN A 77 1.31 -8.41 -19.80
C ASN A 77 0.46 -9.57 -19.20
N GLN A 78 0.05 -9.46 -17.96
CA GLN A 78 -0.81 -10.41 -17.25
C GLN A 78 -2.17 -9.77 -16.86
N ILE A 79 -2.58 -8.70 -17.55
CA ILE A 79 -3.88 -8.06 -17.47
C ILE A 79 -4.36 -7.80 -18.88
N PRO A 80 -5.62 -8.14 -19.25
CA PRO A 80 -6.12 -7.92 -20.60
C PRO A 80 -6.08 -6.47 -21.01
N GLN A 81 -5.67 -6.18 -22.23
CA GLN A 81 -5.66 -4.85 -22.79
C GLN A 81 -7.08 -4.42 -23.15
N LEU A 82 -7.47 -3.19 -22.78
CA LEU A 82 -8.72 -2.58 -23.24
C LEU A 82 -8.56 -2.11 -24.69
N PHE A 83 -9.45 -2.58 -25.60
CA PHE A 83 -9.47 -2.18 -27.00
C PHE A 83 -10.46 -1.07 -27.29
N ALA A 84 -11.67 -1.15 -26.70
CA ALA A 84 -12.69 -0.14 -26.86
C ALA A 84 -13.69 -0.19 -25.69
N PHE A 85 -14.38 0.91 -25.47
CA PHE A 85 -15.57 0.97 -24.63
C PHE A 85 -16.53 2.02 -25.23
N PHE A 86 -17.81 1.70 -25.26
CA PHE A 86 -18.82 2.57 -25.86
C PHE A 86 -20.24 2.20 -25.42
N GLU A 87 -21.15 3.11 -25.64
CA GLU A 87 -22.58 2.91 -25.40
C GLU A 87 -23.31 2.79 -26.75
N GLU A 88 -24.15 1.78 -26.91
CA GLU A 88 -25.01 1.59 -28.06
C GLU A 88 -26.38 1.09 -27.61
N ASN A 89 -27.47 1.77 -28.04
CA ASN A 89 -28.85 1.44 -27.69
C ASN A 89 -29.14 1.36 -26.17
N GLN A 90 -28.54 2.24 -25.38
CA GLN A 90 -28.60 2.28 -23.90
C GLN A 90 -27.99 1.05 -23.21
N GLU A 91 -27.19 0.30 -23.91
CA GLU A 91 -26.39 -0.81 -23.36
C GLU A 91 -24.90 -0.42 -23.44
N PHE A 92 -24.13 -0.87 -22.48
CA PHE A 92 -22.71 -0.54 -22.35
C PHE A 92 -21.86 -1.73 -22.80
N TYR A 93 -20.86 -1.46 -23.62
CA TYR A 93 -19.98 -2.46 -24.21
C TYR A 93 -18.51 -2.16 -23.93
N LEU A 94 -17.83 -3.14 -23.35
CA LEU A 94 -16.40 -3.11 -23.10
C LEU A 94 -15.74 -4.20 -23.93
N VAL A 95 -14.76 -3.83 -24.74
CA VAL A 95 -14.02 -4.73 -25.63
C VAL A 95 -12.59 -4.83 -25.14
N GLN A 96 -12.15 -6.03 -24.85
CA GLN A 96 -10.80 -6.30 -24.33
C GLN A 96 -10.14 -7.48 -25.01
N GLU A 97 -8.85 -7.63 -24.79
CA GLU A 97 -8.02 -8.74 -25.27
C GLU A 97 -8.63 -10.09 -24.90
N PHE A 98 -8.67 -11.00 -25.88
CA PHE A 98 -9.02 -12.41 -25.62
C PHE A 98 -7.76 -13.17 -25.16
N ILE A 99 -7.82 -13.73 -23.96
CA ILE A 99 -6.74 -14.55 -23.39
C ILE A 99 -7.05 -16.02 -23.69
N ALA A 100 -6.27 -16.62 -24.58
CA ALA A 100 -6.37 -18.05 -24.87
C ALA A 100 -5.71 -18.88 -23.75
N GLY A 101 -6.47 -19.74 -23.09
CA GLY A 101 -5.97 -20.55 -21.97
C GLY A 101 -7.08 -21.18 -21.18
N ASN A 102 -6.72 -21.87 -20.11
CA ASN A 102 -7.65 -22.53 -19.18
C ASN A 102 -7.80 -21.69 -17.90
N ASN A 103 -9.00 -21.69 -17.34
CA ASN A 103 -9.21 -21.07 -16.04
C ASN A 103 -8.47 -21.83 -14.95
N LEU A 104 -7.99 -21.13 -13.93
CA LEU A 104 -7.30 -21.74 -12.79
C LEU A 104 -8.24 -22.73 -12.04
N SER A 105 -9.55 -22.55 -12.11
CA SER A 105 -10.53 -23.50 -11.58
C SER A 105 -10.45 -24.89 -12.22
N GLU A 106 -9.89 -25.02 -13.43
CA GLU A 106 -9.63 -26.31 -14.08
C GLU A 106 -8.34 -26.98 -13.56
N GLU A 107 -7.43 -26.22 -12.97
CA GLU A 107 -6.20 -26.71 -12.32
C GLU A 107 -6.42 -27.05 -10.84
N ILE A 108 -7.26 -26.28 -10.13
CA ILE A 108 -7.60 -26.48 -8.72
C ILE A 108 -8.95 -27.21 -8.62
N VAL A 109 -8.94 -28.49 -8.93
CA VAL A 109 -10.15 -29.30 -8.97
C VAL A 109 -10.57 -29.75 -7.56
N ALA A 110 -11.87 -29.69 -7.26
CA ALA A 110 -12.38 -30.15 -5.98
C ALA A 110 -12.06 -31.66 -5.74
N GLY A 111 -11.54 -31.96 -4.55
CA GLY A 111 -11.10 -33.30 -4.15
C GLY A 111 -9.66 -33.64 -4.57
N GLN A 112 -8.96 -32.76 -5.28
CA GLN A 112 -7.58 -32.95 -5.69
C GLN A 112 -6.67 -31.95 -4.95
N GLN A 113 -5.64 -32.45 -4.27
CA GLN A 113 -4.65 -31.64 -3.55
C GLN A 113 -3.43 -31.38 -4.44
N LEU A 114 -2.95 -30.14 -4.44
CA LEU A 114 -1.69 -29.78 -5.05
C LEU A 114 -0.55 -29.90 -4.03
N GLY A 115 0.66 -30.21 -4.50
CA GLY A 115 1.85 -30.19 -3.66
C GLY A 115 2.25 -28.77 -3.23
N GLU A 116 2.89 -28.65 -2.08
CA GLU A 116 3.25 -27.38 -1.45
C GLU A 116 4.06 -26.47 -2.41
N ASP A 117 5.08 -26.99 -3.10
CA ASP A 117 5.90 -26.22 -4.06
C ASP A 117 5.07 -25.63 -5.20
N SER A 118 4.07 -26.38 -5.67
CA SER A 118 3.15 -25.92 -6.71
C SER A 118 2.26 -24.78 -6.20
N VAL A 119 1.81 -24.90 -4.96
CA VAL A 119 1.00 -23.85 -4.31
C VAL A 119 1.82 -22.60 -4.02
N ILE A 120 3.07 -22.74 -3.57
CA ILE A 120 3.99 -21.61 -3.40
C ILE A 120 4.17 -20.86 -4.72
N THR A 121 4.44 -21.59 -5.80
CA THR A 121 4.62 -21.01 -7.14
C THR A 121 3.36 -20.26 -7.58
N LEU A 122 2.19 -20.89 -7.41
CA LEU A 122 0.90 -20.31 -7.73
C LEU A 122 0.62 -19.01 -6.95
N LEU A 123 0.89 -19.02 -5.64
CA LEU A 123 0.69 -17.85 -4.79
C LEU A 123 1.61 -16.69 -5.19
N ILE A 124 2.86 -16.98 -5.54
CA ILE A 124 3.83 -15.98 -6.05
C ILE A 124 3.29 -15.36 -7.34
N GLU A 125 2.88 -16.17 -8.32
CA GLU A 125 2.34 -15.66 -9.60
C GLU A 125 1.14 -14.75 -9.40
N ILE A 126 0.20 -15.11 -8.53
CA ILE A 126 -0.99 -14.28 -8.26
C ILE A 126 -0.61 -12.99 -7.53
N LEU A 127 0.27 -13.07 -6.53
CA LEU A 127 0.67 -11.92 -5.73
C LEU A 127 1.51 -10.91 -6.53
N GLU A 128 2.32 -11.35 -7.50
CA GLU A 128 3.05 -10.46 -8.42
C GLU A 128 2.10 -9.63 -9.28
N ILE A 129 1.01 -10.22 -9.80
CA ILE A 129 -0.02 -9.48 -10.54
C ILE A 129 -0.72 -8.48 -9.62
N LEU A 130 -1.11 -8.93 -8.42
CA LEU A 130 -1.79 -8.07 -7.45
C LEU A 130 -0.88 -6.98 -6.88
N GLU A 131 0.42 -7.20 -6.78
CA GLU A 131 1.36 -6.15 -6.40
C GLU A 131 1.30 -4.99 -7.38
N PHE A 132 1.31 -5.27 -8.68
CA PHE A 132 1.14 -4.24 -9.71
C PHE A 132 -0.21 -3.53 -9.61
N VAL A 133 -1.31 -4.28 -9.41
CA VAL A 133 -2.67 -3.73 -9.27
C VAL A 133 -2.77 -2.83 -8.03
N HIS A 134 -2.26 -3.29 -6.89
CA HIS A 134 -2.27 -2.56 -5.62
C HIS A 134 -1.39 -1.31 -5.65
N GLN A 135 -0.26 -1.33 -6.37
CA GLN A 135 0.59 -0.14 -6.60
C GLN A 135 -0.14 0.96 -7.37
N GLN A 136 -1.17 0.61 -8.15
CA GLN A 136 -2.04 1.58 -8.81
C GLN A 136 -3.22 2.05 -7.93
N ASN A 137 -3.24 1.67 -6.65
CA ASN A 137 -4.33 1.91 -5.69
C ASN A 137 -5.68 1.34 -6.15
N VAL A 138 -5.66 0.21 -6.85
CA VAL A 138 -6.82 -0.53 -7.29
C VAL A 138 -7.01 -1.75 -6.39
N ILE A 139 -8.26 -2.01 -5.98
CA ILE A 139 -8.68 -3.23 -5.29
C ILE A 139 -9.52 -4.02 -6.29
N HIS A 140 -9.15 -5.27 -6.58
CA HIS A 140 -9.82 -6.10 -7.58
C HIS A 140 -11.21 -6.54 -7.11
N ARG A 141 -11.33 -6.96 -5.85
CA ARG A 141 -12.57 -7.34 -5.15
C ARG A 141 -13.18 -8.67 -5.57
N ASP A 142 -12.72 -9.28 -6.63
CA ASP A 142 -13.22 -10.57 -7.11
C ASP A 142 -12.08 -11.48 -7.61
N VAL A 143 -11.02 -11.59 -6.79
CA VAL A 143 -9.93 -12.55 -7.03
C VAL A 143 -10.45 -13.96 -6.69
N ASN A 144 -10.56 -14.81 -7.71
CA ASN A 144 -11.00 -16.19 -7.57
C ASN A 144 -10.45 -17.01 -8.75
N PRO A 145 -10.48 -18.36 -8.72
CA PRO A 145 -9.90 -19.19 -9.79
C PRO A 145 -10.53 -19.01 -11.17
N ASP A 146 -11.79 -18.59 -11.27
CA ASP A 146 -12.47 -18.37 -12.56
C ASP A 146 -12.01 -17.07 -13.24
N ASN A 147 -11.48 -16.12 -12.44
CA ASN A 147 -10.94 -14.84 -12.91
C ASN A 147 -9.41 -14.86 -13.13
N LEU A 148 -8.80 -16.04 -13.11
CA LEU A 148 -7.38 -16.29 -13.39
C LEU A 148 -7.27 -17.27 -14.55
N ILE A 149 -6.68 -16.86 -15.67
CA ILE A 149 -6.47 -17.71 -16.85
C ILE A 149 -4.99 -18.03 -16.98
N ARG A 150 -4.65 -19.32 -17.05
CA ARG A 150 -3.31 -19.76 -17.46
C ARG A 150 -3.20 -19.66 -18.96
N ARG A 151 -2.48 -18.68 -19.43
CA ARG A 151 -2.35 -18.38 -20.86
C ARG A 151 -1.55 -19.48 -21.59
N SER A 152 -2.12 -20.01 -22.65
CA SER A 152 -1.54 -21.14 -23.40
C SER A 152 -0.21 -20.82 -24.08
N GLN A 153 0.04 -19.55 -24.37
CA GLN A 153 1.23 -19.11 -25.13
C GLN A 153 2.54 -19.19 -24.33
N ASP A 154 2.50 -18.88 -23.01
CA ASP A 154 3.70 -18.74 -22.18
C ASP A 154 3.53 -19.34 -20.78
N GLY A 155 2.38 -19.96 -20.48
CA GLY A 155 2.09 -20.59 -19.20
C GLY A 155 1.85 -19.61 -18.04
N LYS A 156 1.84 -18.29 -18.26
CA LYS A 156 1.65 -17.29 -17.21
C LYS A 156 0.19 -17.12 -16.85
N LEU A 157 -0.08 -16.84 -15.57
CA LEU A 157 -1.40 -16.43 -15.14
C LEU A 157 -1.74 -15.02 -15.62
N VAL A 158 -2.97 -14.82 -16.01
CA VAL A 158 -3.55 -13.52 -16.40
C VAL A 158 -4.78 -13.28 -15.54
N LEU A 159 -4.83 -12.16 -14.82
CA LEU A 159 -5.97 -11.76 -14.02
C LEU A 159 -6.96 -11.00 -14.89
N ILE A 160 -8.17 -11.52 -14.95
CA ILE A 160 -9.28 -10.99 -15.78
C ILE A 160 -10.40 -10.44 -14.89
N ASP A 161 -11.35 -9.77 -15.50
CA ASP A 161 -12.61 -9.30 -14.91
C ASP A 161 -12.46 -8.22 -13.82
N PHE A 162 -12.21 -7.00 -14.25
CA PHE A 162 -12.10 -5.81 -13.40
C PHE A 162 -13.46 -5.10 -13.13
N GLY A 163 -14.61 -5.76 -13.42
CA GLY A 163 -15.95 -5.19 -13.23
C GLY A 163 -16.34 -4.90 -11.78
N ALA A 164 -15.60 -5.46 -10.83
CA ALA A 164 -15.83 -5.27 -9.40
C ALA A 164 -14.94 -4.20 -8.74
N VAL A 165 -13.99 -3.61 -9.46
CA VAL A 165 -12.91 -2.78 -8.89
C VAL A 165 -13.38 -1.53 -8.14
N LYS A 166 -12.59 -1.14 -7.14
CA LYS A 166 -12.71 0.13 -6.41
C LYS A 166 -11.37 0.83 -6.38
N LEU A 167 -11.34 2.12 -6.73
CA LEU A 167 -10.18 2.95 -6.47
C LEU A 167 -10.12 3.28 -4.97
N SER A 168 -9.00 3.01 -4.32
CA SER A 168 -8.83 3.21 -2.87
C SER A 168 -8.86 4.71 -2.46
N THR A 169 -8.81 5.62 -3.43
CA THR A 169 -8.79 7.08 -3.21
C THR A 169 -10.14 7.77 -3.45
N THR A 170 -11.21 7.03 -3.77
CA THR A 170 -12.50 7.70 -4.04
C THR A 170 -13.22 8.00 -2.73
N VAL A 171 -12.85 9.10 -2.09
CA VAL A 171 -13.74 9.83 -1.18
C VAL A 171 -14.75 10.56 -2.04
N VAL A 172 -15.93 10.00 -2.23
CA VAL A 172 -17.03 10.70 -2.90
C VAL A 172 -17.68 11.60 -1.87
N THR A 173 -17.31 12.86 -1.87
CA THR A 173 -18.13 13.94 -1.32
C THR A 173 -19.32 14.15 -2.26
N ASN A 174 -20.46 13.55 -1.96
CA ASN A 174 -21.75 14.05 -2.42
C ASN A 174 -22.66 14.24 -1.20
N VAL A 175 -22.81 15.49 -0.82
CA VAL A 175 -23.83 15.98 0.05
C VAL A 175 -25.15 15.90 -0.71
N ASN A 176 -26.08 15.10 -0.21
CA ASN A 176 -27.49 14.90 -0.57
C ASN A 176 -27.80 13.58 -1.29
N SER A 177 -27.77 12.50 -0.56
CA SER A 177 -28.83 11.47 -0.55
C SER A 177 -28.48 10.36 0.43
N ASN A 178 -29.29 10.22 1.48
CA ASN A 178 -29.31 9.07 2.38
C ASN A 178 -29.81 7.85 1.64
N ILE A 179 -28.91 7.06 1.03
CA ILE A 179 -29.03 5.61 0.84
C ILE A 179 -27.67 5.15 0.26
N ASN A 180 -26.71 4.78 1.12
CA ASN A 180 -25.55 4.01 0.71
C ASN A 180 -25.96 2.52 0.68
N VAL A 181 -26.57 2.07 -0.39
CA VAL A 181 -26.66 0.63 -0.68
C VAL A 181 -25.34 0.25 -1.33
N THR A 182 -24.37 -0.12 -0.52
CA THR A 182 -23.15 -0.78 -1.00
C THR A 182 -23.51 -2.23 -1.28
N VAL A 183 -23.72 -2.56 -2.55
CA VAL A 183 -23.92 -3.94 -2.99
C VAL A 183 -22.65 -4.72 -2.66
N ALA A 184 -22.77 -5.82 -1.92
CA ALA A 184 -21.68 -6.76 -1.71
C ALA A 184 -21.30 -7.36 -3.08
N ILE A 185 -20.10 -7.06 -3.57
CA ILE A 185 -19.59 -7.54 -4.85
C ILE A 185 -18.44 -8.49 -4.58
N GLY A 186 -18.42 -9.66 -5.22
CA GLY A 186 -17.38 -10.68 -5.11
C GLY A 186 -17.97 -12.09 -5.05
N THR A 187 -17.15 -13.10 -5.37
CA THR A 187 -17.52 -14.50 -5.43
C THR A 187 -17.64 -15.10 -4.02
N ARG A 188 -18.77 -15.74 -3.75
CA ARG A 188 -19.08 -16.32 -2.44
C ARG A 188 -18.03 -17.37 -2.04
N GLY A 189 -17.47 -17.22 -0.83
CA GLY A 189 -16.41 -18.08 -0.30
C GLY A 189 -15.01 -17.44 -0.38
N TYR A 190 -14.76 -16.56 -1.35
CA TYR A 190 -13.54 -15.76 -1.44
C TYR A 190 -13.73 -14.33 -0.90
N LEU A 191 -14.94 -13.99 -0.51
CA LEU A 191 -15.37 -12.67 -0.07
C LEU A 191 -15.15 -12.52 1.44
N PRO A 192 -14.22 -11.67 1.93
CA PRO A 192 -14.05 -11.42 3.35
C PRO A 192 -15.13 -10.49 3.93
N SER A 193 -15.28 -10.49 5.26
CA SER A 193 -16.36 -9.81 5.97
C SER A 193 -16.40 -8.29 5.74
N GLU A 194 -15.25 -7.63 5.69
CA GLU A 194 -15.16 -6.19 5.44
C GLU A 194 -15.64 -5.81 4.03
N GLN A 195 -15.37 -6.65 3.05
CA GLN A 195 -15.84 -6.44 1.68
C GLN A 195 -17.32 -6.73 1.55
N ALA A 196 -17.84 -7.78 2.22
CA ALA A 196 -19.26 -8.06 2.31
C ALA A 196 -20.04 -6.89 2.93
N ASN A 197 -19.42 -6.15 3.85
CA ASN A 197 -19.96 -4.94 4.47
C ASN A 197 -19.70 -3.66 3.66
N GLY A 198 -19.24 -3.77 2.40
CA GLY A 198 -19.05 -2.64 1.49
C GLY A 198 -17.77 -1.81 1.71
N ASN A 199 -16.85 -2.28 2.54
CA ASN A 199 -15.59 -1.61 2.89
C ASN A 199 -14.35 -2.41 2.44
N PRO A 200 -14.19 -2.73 1.13
CA PRO A 200 -13.05 -3.49 0.64
C PRO A 200 -11.73 -2.74 0.89
N ARG A 201 -10.69 -3.52 1.15
CA ARG A 201 -9.30 -3.08 1.38
C ARG A 201 -8.36 -3.82 0.43
N LEU A 202 -7.10 -3.38 0.30
CA LEU A 202 -6.09 -4.17 -0.42
C LEU A 202 -5.92 -5.56 0.21
N SER A 203 -6.02 -5.65 1.54
CA SER A 203 -6.02 -6.92 2.29
C SER A 203 -7.24 -7.82 2.01
N SER A 204 -8.29 -7.33 1.35
CA SER A 204 -9.42 -8.15 0.92
C SER A 204 -9.04 -9.06 -0.26
N ASP A 205 -8.24 -8.55 -1.21
CA ASP A 205 -7.69 -9.37 -2.29
C ASP A 205 -6.69 -10.41 -1.74
N ILE A 206 -5.92 -10.05 -0.70
CA ILE A 206 -4.99 -10.99 -0.04
C ILE A 206 -5.73 -12.14 0.63
N TYR A 207 -6.87 -11.87 1.27
CA TYR A 207 -7.73 -12.91 1.83
C TYR A 207 -8.17 -13.92 0.74
N ALA A 208 -8.62 -13.42 -0.40
CA ALA A 208 -9.05 -14.26 -1.52
C ALA A 208 -7.89 -15.15 -2.05
N VAL A 209 -6.66 -14.60 -2.15
CA VAL A 209 -5.46 -15.38 -2.52
C VAL A 209 -5.16 -16.46 -1.47
N GLY A 210 -5.29 -16.14 -0.18
CA GLY A 210 -5.12 -17.12 0.89
C GLY A 210 -6.13 -18.28 0.79
N ILE A 211 -7.39 -17.97 0.46
CA ILE A 211 -8.42 -19.00 0.22
C ILE A 211 -8.08 -19.88 -0.98
N ILE A 212 -7.57 -19.29 -2.07
CA ILE A 212 -7.10 -20.05 -3.25
C ILE A 212 -5.98 -21.02 -2.85
N GLY A 213 -5.00 -20.57 -2.04
CA GLY A 213 -3.93 -21.42 -1.55
C GLY A 213 -4.41 -22.56 -0.67
N ILE A 214 -5.33 -22.28 0.25
CA ILE A 214 -5.95 -23.31 1.12
C ILE A 214 -6.76 -24.31 0.29
N GLN A 215 -7.55 -23.85 -0.67
CA GLN A 215 -8.30 -24.70 -1.61
C GLN A 215 -7.36 -25.64 -2.38
N ALA A 216 -6.25 -25.10 -2.90
CA ALA A 216 -5.27 -25.86 -3.66
C ALA A 216 -4.59 -26.95 -2.80
N LEU A 217 -4.24 -26.65 -1.54
CA LEU A 217 -3.63 -27.60 -0.61
C LEU A 217 -4.59 -28.67 -0.11
N THR A 218 -5.83 -28.28 0.19
CA THR A 218 -6.81 -29.17 0.83
C THR A 218 -7.69 -29.92 -0.17
N GLY A 219 -7.83 -29.40 -1.39
CA GLY A 219 -8.82 -29.89 -2.37
C GLY A 219 -10.27 -29.54 -2.00
N LEU A 220 -10.49 -28.76 -0.95
CA LEU A 220 -11.83 -28.37 -0.50
C LEU A 220 -12.29 -27.09 -1.18
N LEU A 221 -13.54 -27.05 -1.60
CA LEU A 221 -14.14 -25.79 -2.04
C LEU A 221 -14.30 -24.81 -0.86
N PRO A 222 -14.27 -23.49 -1.08
CA PRO A 222 -14.35 -22.51 0.01
C PRO A 222 -15.59 -22.63 0.90
N ASN A 223 -16.71 -23.12 0.36
CA ASN A 223 -17.95 -23.37 1.12
C ASN A 223 -17.91 -24.65 1.98
N GLN A 224 -16.87 -25.47 1.84
CA GLN A 224 -16.63 -26.68 2.63
C GLN A 224 -15.65 -26.42 3.78
N LEU A 225 -14.98 -25.25 3.79
CA LEU A 225 -14.09 -24.85 4.86
C LEU A 225 -14.88 -24.58 6.14
N THR A 226 -14.40 -25.09 7.26
CA THR A 226 -15.00 -24.91 8.58
C THR A 226 -14.37 -23.74 9.30
N PHE A 227 -15.17 -23.04 10.09
CA PHE A 227 -14.72 -21.90 10.88
C PHE A 227 -14.76 -22.23 12.36
N ASP A 228 -13.78 -21.74 13.09
CA ASP A 228 -13.81 -21.76 14.55
C ASP A 228 -14.94 -20.86 15.06
N ASN A 229 -15.84 -21.41 15.88
CA ASN A 229 -17.03 -20.70 16.36
C ASN A 229 -16.72 -19.54 17.33
N GLN A 230 -15.51 -19.47 17.88
CA GLN A 230 -15.11 -18.42 18.82
C GLN A 230 -14.29 -17.32 18.14
N THR A 231 -13.42 -17.70 17.20
CA THR A 231 -12.48 -16.78 16.55
C THR A 231 -12.93 -16.36 15.14
N ASN A 232 -13.85 -17.11 14.53
CA ASN A 232 -14.21 -17.02 13.12
C ASN A 232 -13.03 -17.26 12.15
N GLU A 233 -11.93 -17.83 12.64
CA GLU A 233 -10.80 -18.20 11.80
C GLU A 233 -11.07 -19.52 11.07
N ILE A 234 -10.44 -19.71 9.91
CA ILE A 234 -10.61 -20.92 9.09
C ILE A 234 -9.79 -22.06 9.70
N PHE A 235 -10.45 -23.20 9.95
CA PHE A 235 -9.82 -24.40 10.47
C PHE A 235 -9.51 -25.36 9.31
N TRP A 236 -8.26 -25.35 8.80
CA TRP A 236 -7.87 -26.08 7.59
C TRP A 236 -6.59 -26.91 7.73
N ARG A 237 -5.67 -26.56 8.67
CA ARG A 237 -4.33 -27.15 8.78
C ARG A 237 -4.30 -28.67 8.94
N ASN A 238 -5.32 -29.26 9.55
CA ASN A 238 -5.45 -30.71 9.71
C ASN A 238 -5.91 -31.44 8.44
N GLN A 239 -6.17 -30.72 7.36
CA GLN A 239 -6.73 -31.26 6.12
C GLN A 239 -5.71 -31.27 4.97
N ALA A 240 -4.49 -30.75 5.20
CA ALA A 240 -3.41 -30.76 4.23
C ALA A 240 -2.06 -31.00 4.93
N LEU A 241 -1.14 -31.65 4.22
CA LEU A 241 0.26 -31.72 4.62
C LEU A 241 0.96 -30.45 4.11
N VAL A 242 1.35 -29.57 5.03
CA VAL A 242 1.95 -28.27 4.72
C VAL A 242 3.02 -27.95 5.77
N SER A 243 4.09 -27.28 5.33
CA SER A 243 5.12 -26.77 6.25
C SER A 243 4.53 -25.77 7.24
N GLU A 244 5.18 -25.58 8.37
CA GLU A 244 4.75 -24.60 9.36
C GLU A 244 4.86 -23.18 8.81
N GLU A 245 5.88 -22.94 8.00
CA GLU A 245 6.18 -21.67 7.37
C GLU A 245 5.06 -21.24 6.40
N LEU A 246 4.74 -22.06 5.40
CA LEU A 246 3.64 -21.76 4.46
C LEU A 246 2.30 -21.69 5.18
N GLY A 247 2.08 -22.60 6.12
CA GLY A 247 0.86 -22.60 6.91
C GLY A 247 0.67 -21.28 7.68
N ASN A 248 1.72 -20.74 8.32
CA ASN A 248 1.69 -19.45 9.03
C ASN A 248 1.41 -18.27 8.09
N VAL A 249 1.96 -18.31 6.87
CA VAL A 249 1.68 -17.29 5.85
C VAL A 249 0.22 -17.33 5.44
N LEU A 250 -0.32 -18.52 5.11
CA LEU A 250 -1.72 -18.68 4.70
C LEU A 250 -2.69 -18.31 5.83
N ASP A 251 -2.43 -18.74 7.08
CA ASP A 251 -3.24 -18.33 8.23
C ASP A 251 -3.30 -16.81 8.37
N LYS A 252 -2.16 -16.13 8.18
CA LYS A 252 -2.12 -14.67 8.23
C LYS A 252 -2.86 -14.02 7.06
N MET A 253 -2.82 -14.61 5.87
CA MET A 253 -3.58 -14.10 4.71
C MET A 253 -5.09 -14.15 4.94
N VAL A 254 -5.59 -15.20 5.61
CA VAL A 254 -7.03 -15.45 5.80
C VAL A 254 -7.56 -15.05 7.18
N ARG A 255 -6.81 -14.31 7.99
CA ARG A 255 -7.30 -13.80 9.27
C ARG A 255 -8.68 -13.16 9.11
N TYR A 256 -9.59 -13.43 10.05
CA TYR A 256 -10.93 -12.85 10.03
C TYR A 256 -10.87 -11.32 10.08
N ASP A 257 -10.03 -10.78 10.95
CA ASP A 257 -9.78 -9.33 11.00
C ASP A 257 -8.78 -8.91 9.92
N PHE A 258 -9.23 -8.06 9.01
CA PHE A 258 -8.39 -7.55 7.90
C PHE A 258 -7.13 -6.83 8.39
N ARG A 259 -7.09 -6.32 9.64
CA ARG A 259 -5.93 -5.61 10.21
C ARG A 259 -4.80 -6.56 10.58
N ASP A 260 -5.11 -7.82 10.85
CA ASP A 260 -4.15 -8.86 11.20
C ASP A 260 -3.59 -9.59 9.97
N ARG A 261 -4.10 -9.27 8.78
CA ARG A 261 -3.60 -9.77 7.50
C ARG A 261 -2.39 -8.97 7.02
N TYR A 262 -1.76 -9.45 5.96
CA TYR A 262 -0.87 -8.62 5.16
C TYR A 262 -1.64 -7.46 4.55
N GLN A 263 -1.09 -6.24 4.62
CA GLN A 263 -1.80 -5.04 4.17
C GLN A 263 -1.62 -4.74 2.68
N SER A 264 -0.71 -5.45 2.01
CA SER A 264 -0.47 -5.35 0.57
C SER A 264 -0.01 -6.68 -0.01
N ALA A 265 -0.14 -6.84 -1.34
CA ALA A 265 0.40 -7.99 -2.05
C ALA A 265 1.93 -8.08 -1.89
N SER A 266 2.64 -6.94 -1.86
CA SER A 266 4.09 -6.90 -1.63
C SER A 266 4.51 -7.49 -0.28
N GLU A 267 3.74 -7.22 0.79
CA GLU A 267 4.02 -7.82 2.12
C GLU A 267 3.82 -9.33 2.12
N ALA A 268 2.74 -9.82 1.52
CA ALA A 268 2.46 -11.25 1.43
C ALA A 268 3.49 -11.96 0.55
N LEU A 269 3.84 -11.39 -0.59
CA LEU A 269 4.86 -11.90 -1.50
C LEU A 269 6.23 -12.00 -0.82
N ALA A 270 6.64 -10.95 -0.12
CA ALA A 270 7.89 -10.95 0.64
C ALA A 270 7.93 -12.05 1.71
N ALA A 271 6.80 -12.32 2.39
CA ALA A 271 6.71 -13.39 3.38
C ALA A 271 6.92 -14.78 2.75
N ILE A 272 6.37 -15.03 1.56
CA ILE A 272 6.54 -16.31 0.84
C ILE A 272 7.97 -16.45 0.31
N ILE A 273 8.56 -15.42 -0.27
CA ILE A 273 9.91 -15.47 -0.84
C ILE A 273 10.96 -15.69 0.27
N ASN A 274 10.80 -15.03 1.42
CA ASN A 274 11.78 -15.07 2.51
C ASN A 274 11.97 -16.48 3.10
N PHE A 275 10.92 -17.30 3.25
CA PHE A 275 11.13 -18.67 3.73
C PHE A 275 11.62 -19.59 2.62
N ASN A 276 11.25 -19.37 1.37
CA ASN A 276 11.69 -20.18 0.23
C ASN A 276 13.21 -20.03 -0.04
N THR A 277 13.83 -18.90 0.33
CA THR A 277 15.27 -18.68 0.22
C THR A 277 16.08 -19.37 1.34
N VAL A 278 15.46 -19.73 2.46
CA VAL A 278 16.13 -20.43 3.57
C VAL A 278 16.31 -21.93 3.28
N VAL A 279 15.51 -22.51 2.40
CA VAL A 279 15.52 -23.95 2.06
C VAL A 279 16.64 -24.32 1.04
N ILE A 280 17.29 -23.33 0.41
CA ILE A 280 18.32 -23.58 -0.62
C ILE A 280 19.75 -23.25 -0.12
N ALA A 281 20.07 -23.53 1.14
CA ALA A 281 21.47 -23.54 1.59
C ALA A 281 22.01 -24.97 1.59
N PRO A 282 23.09 -25.27 0.82
CA PRO A 282 23.67 -26.62 0.84
C PRO A 282 24.35 -26.91 2.19
N PRO A 283 24.41 -28.18 2.62
CA PRO A 283 24.95 -28.55 3.92
C PRO A 283 26.45 -28.28 4.00
N GLN A 284 26.85 -27.45 4.96
CA GLN A 284 28.27 -27.28 5.27
C GLN A 284 28.80 -28.53 5.97
N ALA A 285 29.79 -29.13 5.31
CA ALA A 285 30.56 -30.25 5.83
C ALA A 285 31.33 -29.83 7.08
N SER A 286 31.21 -30.68 8.10
CA SER A 286 32.00 -30.62 9.34
C SER A 286 33.48 -30.87 9.02
N LEU A 287 34.37 -29.97 9.43
CA LEU A 287 35.77 -30.27 9.65
C LEU A 287 36.10 -29.98 11.13
N GLN A 288 36.41 -31.07 11.82
CA GLN A 288 37.04 -31.08 13.14
C GLN A 288 38.49 -30.61 13.03
N GLY A 289 38.97 -29.90 14.04
CA GLY A 289 40.41 -29.77 14.18
C GLY A 289 40.88 -28.74 15.20
N THR A 290 41.09 -29.19 16.46
CA THR A 290 42.20 -28.88 17.40
C THR A 290 42.27 -27.47 18.06
N ASN A 291 42.18 -27.54 19.38
CA ASN A 291 42.66 -26.54 20.38
C ASN A 291 44.17 -26.23 20.22
N PRO A 292 44.68 -25.07 20.69
CA PRO A 292 45.03 -24.98 22.12
C PRO A 292 44.72 -23.65 22.85
N SER A 293 44.47 -23.75 24.13
CA SER A 293 44.56 -22.69 25.15
C SER A 293 46.01 -22.15 25.30
N PRO A 294 46.31 -21.04 25.97
CA PRO A 294 45.80 -20.69 27.31
C PRO A 294 45.77 -19.16 27.67
N ILE A 295 45.05 -18.90 28.79
CA ILE A 295 45.34 -17.87 29.80
C ILE A 295 45.49 -16.42 29.37
N ILE A 296 44.57 -15.56 29.82
CA ILE A 296 44.80 -14.27 30.47
C ILE A 296 43.47 -13.58 30.86
N LYS A 297 43.39 -13.19 32.14
CA LYS A 297 42.55 -12.17 32.80
C LYS A 297 41.23 -12.59 33.47
N PHE A 298 41.43 -13.18 34.61
CA PHE A 298 40.43 -13.56 35.63
C PHE A 298 39.83 -12.38 36.44
N LYS A 299 40.06 -11.12 36.13
CA LYS A 299 39.58 -9.99 36.95
C LYS A 299 38.31 -9.29 36.50
N LYS A 300 37.83 -9.54 35.26
CA LYS A 300 36.58 -8.93 34.77
C LYS A 300 35.34 -9.81 34.89
N ILE A 301 35.54 -11.11 35.17
CA ILE A 301 34.45 -12.10 35.28
C ILE A 301 33.77 -12.10 36.66
N ILE A 302 34.47 -11.66 37.71
CA ILE A 302 33.91 -11.64 39.06
C ILE A 302 32.82 -10.56 39.25
N TYR A 303 32.96 -9.40 38.61
CA TYR A 303 31.92 -8.36 38.69
C TYR A 303 30.68 -8.64 37.81
N THR A 304 30.85 -9.37 36.73
CA THR A 304 29.70 -9.83 35.91
C THR A 304 28.98 -11.02 36.52
N LEU A 305 29.69 -11.91 37.22
CA LEU A 305 29.08 -13.05 37.93
C LEU A 305 28.35 -12.61 39.20
N LEU A 306 28.86 -11.61 39.92
CA LEU A 306 28.16 -11.06 41.10
C LEU A 306 26.95 -10.21 40.68
N GLY A 307 27.00 -9.51 39.55
CA GLY A 307 25.85 -8.82 38.97
C GLY A 307 24.77 -9.79 38.47
N SER A 308 25.17 -10.88 37.81
CA SER A 308 24.22 -11.88 37.29
C SER A 308 23.61 -12.74 38.43
N LEU A 309 24.34 -13.01 39.52
CA LEU A 309 23.79 -13.70 40.68
C LEU A 309 22.80 -12.81 41.45
N ALA A 310 23.04 -11.50 41.54
CA ALA A 310 22.08 -10.57 42.12
C ALA A 310 20.80 -10.45 41.27
N VAL A 311 20.93 -10.40 39.92
CA VAL A 311 19.79 -10.38 39.00
C VAL A 311 19.06 -11.73 38.99
N ILE A 312 19.76 -12.84 39.03
CA ILE A 312 19.16 -14.20 39.18
C ILE A 312 18.50 -14.35 40.54
N GLY A 313 19.10 -13.81 41.61
CA GLY A 313 18.49 -13.78 42.94
C GLY A 313 17.21 -12.95 42.99
N ILE A 314 17.18 -11.80 42.33
CA ILE A 314 15.99 -10.94 42.21
C ILE A 314 14.92 -11.59 41.28
N ILE A 315 15.34 -12.24 40.19
CA ILE A 315 14.43 -12.96 39.29
C ILE A 315 13.88 -14.23 39.97
N SER A 316 14.69 -14.95 40.74
CA SER A 316 14.22 -16.12 41.49
C SER A 316 13.38 -15.72 42.71
N ALA A 317 13.72 -14.63 43.39
CA ALA A 317 12.89 -14.07 44.47
C ALA A 317 11.58 -13.52 43.92
N ALA A 318 11.61 -12.82 42.75
CA ALA A 318 10.42 -12.40 42.03
C ALA A 318 9.61 -13.61 41.53
N GLY A 319 10.25 -14.66 41.04
CA GLY A 319 9.59 -15.90 40.61
C GLY A 319 8.94 -16.65 41.77
N ILE A 320 9.58 -16.70 42.92
CA ILE A 320 9.04 -17.33 44.16
C ILE A 320 7.90 -16.46 44.72
N THR A 321 8.05 -15.13 44.75
CA THR A 321 6.97 -14.20 45.11
C THR A 321 5.79 -14.31 44.13
N ILE A 322 6.04 -14.36 42.84
CA ILE A 322 4.99 -14.52 41.82
C ILE A 322 4.24 -15.85 42.01
N ASN A 323 4.94 -16.95 42.34
CA ASN A 323 4.29 -18.25 42.55
C ASN A 323 3.50 -18.31 43.87
N HIS A 324 3.95 -17.62 44.92
CA HIS A 324 3.21 -17.49 46.19
C HIS A 324 2.00 -16.56 46.03
N LEU A 325 2.13 -15.54 45.16
CA LEU A 325 1.10 -14.55 44.86
C LEU A 325 -0.04 -15.13 43.97
N ILE A 326 0.25 -16.09 43.09
CA ILE A 326 -0.75 -16.75 42.21
C ILE A 326 -1.74 -17.63 42.98
N ASN A 327 -1.42 -18.06 44.20
CA ASN A 327 -2.25 -18.94 45.04
C ASN A 327 -3.09 -18.21 46.10
N SER A 328 -3.16 -16.86 46.06
CA SER A 328 -3.95 -16.09 46.99
C SER A 328 -5.47 -16.29 46.80
N SER A 329 -6.18 -16.48 47.89
CA SER A 329 -7.65 -16.57 47.92
C SER A 329 -8.36 -15.22 48.14
N ASN A 330 -7.62 -14.13 48.26
CA ASN A 330 -8.17 -12.78 48.50
C ASN A 330 -8.22 -11.95 47.22
N ALA A 331 -9.40 -11.50 46.82
CA ALA A 331 -9.62 -10.69 45.59
C ALA A 331 -8.77 -9.42 45.55
N THR A 332 -8.58 -8.74 46.69
CA THR A 332 -7.78 -7.50 46.76
C THR A 332 -6.29 -7.78 46.55
N GLU A 333 -5.78 -8.88 47.08
CA GLU A 333 -4.40 -9.28 46.91
C GLU A 333 -4.11 -9.72 45.47
N LEU A 334 -5.03 -10.43 44.80
CA LEU A 334 -4.97 -10.75 43.39
C LEU A 334 -5.00 -9.46 42.53
N TYR A 335 -5.82 -8.48 42.86
CA TYR A 335 -5.82 -7.20 42.17
C TYR A 335 -4.47 -6.48 42.26
N GLN A 336 -3.85 -6.44 43.46
CA GLN A 336 -2.52 -5.85 43.64
C GLN A 336 -1.44 -6.60 42.85
N GLN A 337 -1.53 -7.93 42.80
CA GLN A 337 -0.65 -8.77 41.96
C GLN A 337 -0.79 -8.43 40.48
N GLY A 338 -2.03 -8.34 40.00
CA GLY A 338 -2.31 -7.94 38.64
C GLY A 338 -1.72 -6.56 38.29
N THR A 339 -1.81 -5.62 39.24
CA THR A 339 -1.21 -4.28 39.10
C THR A 339 0.31 -4.35 38.98
N ALA A 340 0.97 -5.11 39.85
CA ALA A 340 2.42 -5.31 39.80
C ALA A 340 2.88 -5.99 38.50
N LEU A 341 2.11 -6.94 37.98
CA LEU A 341 2.38 -7.57 36.68
C LEU A 341 2.18 -6.57 35.51
N ALA A 342 1.18 -5.72 35.59
CA ALA A 342 0.93 -4.68 34.60
C ALA A 342 2.07 -3.65 34.56
N GLU A 343 2.61 -3.24 35.70
CA GLU A 343 3.79 -2.36 35.81
C GLU A 343 5.05 -2.99 35.18
N LEU A 344 5.16 -4.32 35.21
CA LEU A 344 6.22 -5.08 34.53
C LEU A 344 5.94 -5.33 33.05
N ASN A 345 4.91 -4.71 32.47
CA ASN A 345 4.43 -4.92 31.09
C ASN A 345 4.02 -6.37 30.78
N LYS A 346 3.73 -7.20 31.79
CA LYS A 346 3.23 -8.58 31.65
C LYS A 346 1.70 -8.57 31.56
N TYR A 347 1.16 -7.99 30.50
CA TYR A 347 -0.27 -7.68 30.38
C TYR A 347 -1.16 -8.93 30.35
N GLU A 348 -0.74 -10.02 29.71
CA GLU A 348 -1.51 -11.29 29.70
C GLU A 348 -1.54 -11.94 31.07
N ASP A 349 -0.41 -11.95 31.79
CA ASP A 349 -0.36 -12.47 33.17
C ASP A 349 -1.23 -11.62 34.09
N ALA A 350 -1.18 -10.30 33.96
CA ALA A 350 -2.04 -9.37 34.69
C ALA A 350 -3.52 -9.64 34.44
N LEU A 351 -3.93 -9.86 33.17
CA LEU A 351 -5.30 -10.22 32.80
C LEU A 351 -5.79 -11.46 33.49
N ASN A 352 -4.95 -12.53 33.51
CA ASN A 352 -5.29 -13.78 34.17
C ASN A 352 -5.51 -13.60 35.69
N VAL A 353 -4.70 -12.75 36.32
CA VAL A 353 -4.84 -12.45 37.74
C VAL A 353 -6.05 -11.55 38.03
N TYR A 354 -6.28 -10.52 37.23
CA TYR A 354 -7.50 -9.71 37.34
C TYR A 354 -8.76 -10.55 37.15
N GLN A 355 -8.76 -11.52 36.22
CA GLN A 355 -9.90 -12.41 36.02
C GLN A 355 -10.15 -13.28 37.28
N LYS A 356 -9.09 -13.78 37.96
CA LYS A 356 -9.23 -14.50 39.23
C LYS A 356 -9.80 -13.60 40.33
N ALA A 357 -9.35 -12.34 40.42
CA ALA A 357 -9.91 -11.36 41.34
C ALA A 357 -11.40 -11.12 41.13
N ILE A 358 -11.80 -10.97 39.85
CA ILE A 358 -13.19 -10.79 39.44
C ILE A 358 -14.03 -12.04 39.76
N ASN A 359 -13.50 -13.24 39.52
CA ASN A 359 -14.20 -14.50 39.86
C ASN A 359 -14.50 -14.61 41.34
N LEU A 360 -13.61 -14.10 42.21
CA LEU A 360 -13.83 -14.07 43.67
C LEU A 360 -14.76 -12.94 44.09
N LYS A 361 -14.72 -11.80 43.41
CA LYS A 361 -15.55 -10.63 43.69
C LYS A 361 -16.07 -10.03 42.38
N PRO A 362 -17.21 -10.52 41.84
CA PRO A 362 -17.73 -10.07 40.55
C PRO A 362 -18.01 -8.56 40.46
N GLU A 363 -18.33 -7.91 41.56
CA GLU A 363 -18.58 -6.45 41.65
C GLU A 363 -17.31 -5.63 41.94
N TYR A 364 -16.10 -6.17 41.60
CA TYR A 364 -14.85 -5.48 41.87
C TYR A 364 -14.55 -4.49 40.74
N LEU A 365 -15.06 -3.26 40.86
CA LEU A 365 -14.97 -2.20 39.87
C LEU A 365 -13.53 -1.99 39.37
N GLU A 366 -12.57 -1.84 40.31
CA GLU A 366 -11.17 -1.55 39.99
C GLU A 366 -10.51 -2.68 39.19
N ALA A 367 -10.89 -3.93 39.44
CA ALA A 367 -10.38 -5.08 38.68
C ALA A 367 -10.94 -5.10 37.24
N TRP A 368 -12.21 -4.75 37.04
CA TRP A 368 -12.79 -4.61 35.71
C TRP A 368 -12.18 -3.45 34.92
N LEU A 369 -11.95 -2.28 35.56
CA LEU A 369 -11.26 -1.14 34.94
C LEU A 369 -9.84 -1.50 34.52
N ALA A 370 -9.08 -2.15 35.42
CA ALA A 370 -7.72 -2.60 35.16
C ALA A 370 -7.66 -3.65 34.03
N LYS A 371 -8.59 -4.63 34.04
CA LYS A 371 -8.74 -5.61 32.97
C LYS A 371 -9.01 -4.91 31.63
N GLY A 372 -9.95 -3.96 31.58
CA GLY A 372 -10.23 -3.18 30.38
C GLY A 372 -9.01 -2.43 29.85
N LYS A 373 -8.23 -1.80 30.76
CA LYS A 373 -6.99 -1.10 30.41
C LYS A 373 -5.92 -2.04 29.80
N MET A 374 -5.73 -3.24 30.35
CA MET A 374 -4.80 -4.22 29.80
C MET A 374 -5.26 -4.71 28.43
N LEU A 375 -6.56 -4.95 28.27
CA LEU A 375 -7.13 -5.36 26.98
C LEU A 375 -6.95 -4.30 25.89
N LEU A 376 -7.08 -3.01 26.22
CA LEU A 376 -6.73 -1.92 25.31
C LEU A 376 -5.24 -1.92 24.95
N ALA A 377 -4.36 -2.12 25.93
CA ALA A 377 -2.92 -2.19 25.69
C ALA A 377 -2.54 -3.35 24.76
N LEU A 378 -3.25 -4.48 24.87
CA LEU A 378 -3.13 -5.65 24.01
C LEU A 378 -3.92 -5.54 22.70
N LYS A 379 -4.56 -4.40 22.44
CA LYS A 379 -5.42 -4.16 21.26
C LYS A 379 -6.63 -5.10 21.14
N ARG A 380 -7.01 -5.76 22.23
CA ARG A 380 -8.21 -6.59 22.33
C ARG A 380 -9.44 -5.70 22.60
N ASN A 381 -9.75 -4.84 21.63
CA ASN A 381 -10.66 -3.70 21.82
C ASN A 381 -12.11 -4.14 22.13
N GLN A 382 -12.56 -5.26 21.55
CA GLN A 382 -13.91 -5.79 21.79
C GLN A 382 -14.06 -6.32 23.23
N ASP A 383 -13.05 -7.04 23.71
CA ASP A 383 -13.02 -7.54 25.09
C ASP A 383 -12.89 -6.38 26.07
N ALA A 384 -12.11 -5.36 25.73
CA ALA A 384 -12.01 -4.12 26.50
C ALA A 384 -13.36 -3.40 26.64
N GLN A 385 -14.11 -3.26 25.52
CA GLN A 385 -15.45 -2.71 25.54
C GLN A 385 -16.33 -3.47 26.53
N GLN A 386 -16.36 -4.81 26.48
CA GLN A 386 -17.14 -5.65 27.40
C GLN A 386 -16.72 -5.47 28.86
N ALA A 387 -15.41 -5.43 29.13
CA ALA A 387 -14.91 -5.23 30.50
C ALA A 387 -15.35 -3.87 31.08
N TYR A 388 -15.31 -2.80 30.27
CA TYR A 388 -15.78 -1.49 30.71
C TYR A 388 -17.32 -1.42 30.82
N GLU A 389 -18.07 -2.15 30.00
CA GLU A 389 -19.51 -2.28 30.16
C GLU A 389 -19.89 -2.98 31.48
N GLN A 390 -19.15 -3.98 31.91
CA GLN A 390 -19.31 -4.58 33.24
C GLN A 390 -18.99 -3.57 34.35
N ALA A 391 -17.91 -2.79 34.21
CA ALA A 391 -17.58 -1.72 35.13
C ALA A 391 -18.71 -0.67 35.26
N ILE A 392 -19.31 -0.29 34.14
CA ILE A 392 -20.46 0.65 34.09
C ILE A 392 -21.69 0.06 34.76
N GLN A 393 -21.97 -1.25 34.59
CA GLN A 393 -23.08 -1.92 35.28
C GLN A 393 -22.91 -1.91 36.79
N ILE A 394 -21.68 -2.06 37.31
CA ILE A 394 -21.36 -2.01 38.73
C ILE A 394 -21.51 -0.58 39.26
N LYS A 395 -21.02 0.41 38.51
CA LYS A 395 -21.04 1.81 38.88
C LYS A 395 -21.30 2.69 37.66
N GLN A 396 -22.53 3.14 37.47
CA GLN A 396 -22.98 3.92 36.30
C GLN A 396 -22.30 5.29 36.15
N ASP A 397 -21.81 5.85 37.26
CA ASP A 397 -21.09 7.13 37.30
C ASP A 397 -19.57 6.98 37.35
N ALA A 398 -19.04 5.78 36.98
CA ALA A 398 -17.60 5.55 36.85
C ALA A 398 -17.07 6.21 35.55
N VAL A 399 -16.49 7.40 35.68
CA VAL A 399 -15.99 8.21 34.56
C VAL A 399 -14.95 7.42 33.76
N GLU A 400 -14.01 6.76 34.45
CA GLU A 400 -12.95 5.97 33.85
C GLU A 400 -13.49 4.82 33.00
N ALA A 401 -14.64 4.23 33.39
CA ALA A 401 -15.27 3.16 32.64
C ALA A 401 -15.85 3.67 31.32
N TRP A 402 -16.52 4.82 31.35
CA TRP A 402 -17.05 5.47 30.15
C TRP A 402 -15.95 5.92 29.21
N VAL A 403 -14.87 6.51 29.73
CA VAL A 403 -13.68 6.90 28.94
C VAL A 403 -13.02 5.69 28.31
N GLY A 404 -12.79 4.63 29.08
CA GLY A 404 -12.20 3.39 28.60
C GLY A 404 -13.05 2.70 27.52
N ARG A 405 -14.40 2.69 27.70
CA ARG A 405 -15.34 2.21 26.68
C ARG A 405 -15.27 3.07 25.43
N GLY A 406 -15.18 4.40 25.57
CA GLY A 406 -15.01 5.32 24.46
C GLY A 406 -13.76 5.03 23.65
N TYR A 407 -12.61 4.84 24.30
CA TYR A 407 -11.36 4.45 23.61
C TYR A 407 -11.45 3.08 22.94
N ALA A 408 -12.09 2.10 23.58
CA ALA A 408 -12.30 0.79 22.95
C ALA A 408 -13.13 0.90 21.66
N LEU A 409 -14.22 1.68 21.72
CA LEU A 409 -15.09 1.95 20.55
C LEU A 409 -14.36 2.76 19.47
N ASN A 410 -13.55 3.75 19.86
CA ASN A 410 -12.73 4.54 18.93
C ASN A 410 -11.74 3.64 18.17
N ASN A 411 -11.05 2.76 18.88
CA ASN A 411 -10.15 1.77 18.27
C ASN A 411 -10.88 0.77 17.36
N LEU A 412 -12.15 0.47 17.64
CA LEU A 412 -13.03 -0.32 16.77
C LEU A 412 -13.61 0.48 15.61
N GLN A 413 -13.22 1.75 15.45
CA GLN A 413 -13.74 2.70 14.46
C GLN A 413 -15.25 2.96 14.57
N LYS A 414 -15.85 2.65 15.73
CA LYS A 414 -17.24 2.97 16.07
C LYS A 414 -17.29 4.41 16.65
N TYR A 415 -16.94 5.36 15.81
CA TYR A 415 -16.65 6.73 16.26
C TYR A 415 -17.86 7.43 16.89
N GLN A 416 -19.07 7.21 16.37
CA GLN A 416 -20.26 7.84 16.95
C GLN A 416 -20.55 7.26 18.35
N ASP A 417 -20.51 5.94 18.51
CA ASP A 417 -20.70 5.29 19.81
C ASP A 417 -19.61 5.71 20.81
N ALA A 418 -18.38 5.94 20.31
CA ALA A 418 -17.27 6.46 21.11
C ALA A 418 -17.58 7.89 21.62
N ILE A 419 -18.08 8.78 20.75
CA ILE A 419 -18.51 10.14 21.11
C ILE A 419 -19.56 10.06 22.21
N ASP A 420 -20.59 9.23 22.05
CA ASP A 420 -21.67 9.07 23.03
C ASP A 420 -21.12 8.60 24.40
N ALA A 421 -20.14 7.68 24.40
CA ALA A 421 -19.49 7.24 25.63
C ALA A 421 -18.65 8.35 26.29
N PHE A 422 -17.88 9.12 25.52
CA PHE A 422 -17.13 10.26 26.04
C PHE A 422 -18.06 11.38 26.54
N GLU A 423 -19.19 11.62 25.87
CA GLU A 423 -20.19 12.60 26.34
C GLU A 423 -20.84 12.19 27.66
N LYS A 424 -21.05 10.89 27.89
CA LYS A 424 -21.47 10.40 29.20
C LYS A 424 -20.40 10.66 30.26
N ALA A 425 -19.12 10.40 29.97
CA ALA A 425 -18.03 10.73 30.88
C ALA A 425 -17.99 12.25 31.20
N ILE A 426 -18.16 13.12 30.19
CA ILE A 426 -18.18 14.58 30.32
C ILE A 426 -19.39 15.03 31.15
N GLN A 427 -20.55 14.41 30.96
CA GLN A 427 -21.75 14.73 31.76
C GLN A 427 -21.55 14.40 33.24
N ILE A 428 -20.83 13.31 33.55
CA ILE A 428 -20.51 12.91 34.92
C ILE A 428 -19.44 13.85 35.52
N GLN A 429 -18.37 14.10 34.75
CA GLN A 429 -17.25 14.93 35.21
C GLN A 429 -16.74 15.82 34.06
N ILE A 430 -17.23 17.08 34.03
CA ILE A 430 -16.94 18.00 32.94
C ILE A 430 -15.47 18.38 32.82
N ASN A 431 -14.72 18.34 33.91
CA ASN A 431 -13.30 18.69 33.97
C ASN A 431 -12.37 17.43 33.85
N TYR A 432 -12.78 16.40 33.11
CA TYR A 432 -12.00 15.22 32.86
C TYR A 432 -11.33 15.32 31.46
N PRO A 433 -10.02 15.70 31.36
CA PRO A 433 -9.38 16.03 30.09
C PRO A 433 -9.37 14.90 29.08
N GLU A 434 -9.18 13.65 29.57
CA GLU A 434 -9.12 12.47 28.71
C GLU A 434 -10.43 12.19 27.99
N ALA A 435 -11.58 12.55 28.59
CA ALA A 435 -12.89 12.41 27.94
C ALA A 435 -13.04 13.41 26.77
N TRP A 436 -12.58 14.65 26.96
CA TRP A 436 -12.59 15.67 25.93
C TRP A 436 -11.60 15.33 24.79
N LYS A 437 -10.42 14.85 25.14
CA LYS A 437 -9.40 14.38 24.19
C LYS A 437 -9.94 13.23 23.34
N GLY A 438 -10.47 12.18 23.99
CA GLY A 438 -11.01 11.01 23.30
C GLY A 438 -12.20 11.37 22.40
N ARG A 439 -13.07 12.30 22.84
CA ARG A 439 -14.13 12.84 21.98
C ARG A 439 -13.56 13.56 20.75
N GLY A 440 -12.52 14.36 20.93
CA GLY A 440 -11.80 15.02 19.84
C GLY A 440 -11.22 14.01 18.85
N GLU A 441 -10.59 12.95 19.33
CA GLU A 441 -10.03 11.87 18.50
C GLU A 441 -11.11 11.15 17.68
N ALA A 442 -12.26 10.83 18.31
CA ALA A 442 -13.39 10.21 17.62
C ALA A 442 -14.00 11.14 16.55
N LEU A 443 -14.11 12.44 16.83
CA LEU A 443 -14.56 13.45 15.87
C LEU A 443 -13.58 13.61 14.68
N ILE A 444 -12.28 13.48 14.92
CA ILE A 444 -11.28 13.40 13.87
C ILE A 444 -11.56 12.18 12.96
N GLY A 445 -11.86 11.03 13.54
CA GLY A 445 -12.20 9.81 12.79
C GLY A 445 -13.42 10.00 11.87
N LEU A 446 -14.37 10.87 12.26
CA LEU A 446 -15.51 11.27 11.45
C LEU A 446 -15.25 12.51 10.57
N GLN A 447 -14.03 13.05 10.56
CA GLN A 447 -13.66 14.29 9.85
C GLN A 447 -14.44 15.53 10.29
N ARG A 448 -15.02 15.51 11.50
CA ARG A 448 -15.74 16.63 12.11
C ARG A 448 -14.75 17.57 12.80
N TYR A 449 -13.82 18.13 12.03
CA TYR A 449 -12.65 18.86 12.54
C TYR A 449 -12.99 20.05 13.41
N GLN A 450 -14.04 20.83 13.08
CA GLN A 450 -14.42 21.99 13.88
C GLN A 450 -14.88 21.60 15.30
N GLU A 451 -15.61 20.51 15.42
CA GLU A 451 -16.06 20.00 16.72
C GLU A 451 -14.92 19.34 17.49
N ALA A 452 -13.99 18.69 16.76
CA ALA A 452 -12.78 18.15 17.36
C ALA A 452 -11.92 19.26 18.00
N ILE A 453 -11.76 20.40 17.32
CA ILE A 453 -11.06 21.58 17.87
C ILE A 453 -11.72 22.03 19.17
N THR A 454 -13.05 22.16 19.19
CA THR A 454 -13.78 22.53 20.41
C THR A 454 -13.54 21.54 21.56
N SER A 455 -13.45 20.26 21.26
CA SER A 455 -13.14 19.22 22.25
C SER A 455 -11.70 19.35 22.76
N TYR A 456 -10.74 19.58 21.87
CA TYR A 456 -9.34 19.78 22.26
C TYR A 456 -9.15 21.10 23.02
N ASP A 457 -9.90 22.17 22.68
CA ASP A 457 -9.90 23.43 23.48
C ASP A 457 -10.25 23.15 24.93
N LYS A 458 -11.25 22.27 25.18
CA LYS A 458 -11.62 21.86 26.52
C LYS A 458 -10.57 20.96 27.16
N ALA A 459 -10.00 20.00 26.42
CA ALA A 459 -8.94 19.14 26.93
C ALA A 459 -7.75 19.98 27.44
N VAL A 460 -7.25 20.91 26.61
CA VAL A 460 -6.12 21.79 27.00
C VAL A 460 -6.49 22.88 28.01
N GLN A 461 -7.75 23.24 28.11
CA GLN A 461 -8.24 24.12 29.19
C GLN A 461 -8.09 23.45 30.54
N PHE A 462 -8.39 22.14 30.62
CA PHE A 462 -8.33 21.39 31.89
C PHE A 462 -6.95 20.77 32.14
N GLN A 463 -6.20 20.46 31.08
CA GLN A 463 -4.82 19.98 31.14
C GLN A 463 -3.94 20.73 30.13
N PRO A 464 -3.42 21.91 30.49
CA PRO A 464 -2.67 22.77 29.58
C PRO A 464 -1.37 22.13 29.05
N ASP A 465 -0.76 21.23 29.80
CA ASP A 465 0.50 20.55 29.49
C ASP A 465 0.34 19.29 28.63
N ASP A 466 -0.89 18.90 28.25
CA ASP A 466 -1.09 17.78 27.32
C ASP A 466 -0.69 18.17 25.89
N TYR A 467 0.62 17.99 25.59
CA TYR A 467 1.17 18.26 24.27
C TYR A 467 0.45 17.48 23.14
N ALA A 468 -0.11 16.29 23.45
CA ALA A 468 -0.79 15.46 22.48
C ALA A 468 -2.12 16.11 22.02
N SER A 469 -2.89 16.67 22.95
CA SER A 469 -4.10 17.43 22.64
C SER A 469 -3.78 18.69 21.81
N TRP A 470 -2.71 19.43 22.16
CA TRP A 470 -2.25 20.57 21.36
C TRP A 470 -1.85 20.16 19.94
N ASN A 471 -1.09 19.07 19.79
CA ASN A 471 -0.72 18.57 18.47
C ASN A 471 -1.94 18.12 17.65
N SER A 472 -2.90 17.42 18.26
CA SER A 472 -4.11 16.95 17.57
C SER A 472 -5.04 18.11 17.19
N ARG A 473 -5.12 19.15 18.06
CA ARG A 473 -5.81 20.40 17.75
C ARG A 473 -5.19 21.09 16.52
N GLY A 474 -3.87 21.22 16.51
CA GLY A 474 -3.14 21.77 15.37
C GLY A 474 -3.39 20.97 14.08
N TRP A 475 -3.44 19.66 14.17
CA TRP A 475 -3.74 18.80 13.03
C TRP A 475 -5.16 19.01 12.49
N ALA A 476 -6.16 19.15 13.38
CA ALA A 476 -7.53 19.46 12.98
C ALA A 476 -7.64 20.83 12.30
N LEU A 477 -6.94 21.84 12.84
CA LEU A 477 -6.86 23.19 12.27
C LEU A 477 -6.17 23.18 10.89
N HIS A 478 -5.09 22.41 10.74
CA HIS A 478 -4.40 22.22 9.46
C HIS A 478 -5.34 21.67 8.38
N ASN A 479 -6.14 20.66 8.70
CA ASN A 479 -7.11 20.07 7.76
C ASN A 479 -8.25 21.04 7.39
N LEU A 480 -8.56 22.01 8.24
CA LEU A 480 -9.45 23.13 7.91
C LEU A 480 -8.73 24.28 7.22
N GLN A 481 -7.47 24.14 6.85
CA GLN A 481 -6.63 25.16 6.22
C GLN A 481 -6.41 26.43 7.10
N ARG A 482 -6.65 26.32 8.40
CA ARG A 482 -6.40 27.37 9.40
C ARG A 482 -4.96 27.29 9.89
N TYR A 483 -4.02 27.50 8.98
CA TYR A 483 -2.59 27.17 9.18
C TYR A 483 -1.92 28.00 10.28
N ASP A 484 -2.22 29.29 10.43
CA ASP A 484 -1.62 30.12 11.49
C ASP A 484 -2.02 29.64 12.88
N GLU A 485 -3.29 29.25 13.04
CA GLU A 485 -3.79 28.71 14.31
C GLU A 485 -3.24 27.30 14.57
N ALA A 486 -3.05 26.50 13.49
CA ALA A 486 -2.40 25.21 13.59
C ALA A 486 -0.96 25.34 14.10
N ILE A 487 -0.18 26.28 13.54
CA ILE A 487 1.18 26.59 13.97
C ILE A 487 1.21 27.00 15.44
N SER A 488 0.29 27.89 15.86
CA SER A 488 0.19 28.29 17.27
C SER A 488 -0.08 27.09 18.19
N SER A 489 -0.88 26.13 17.75
CA SER A 489 -1.16 24.92 18.51
C SER A 489 0.07 24.00 18.58
N TYR A 490 0.81 23.85 17.47
CA TYR A 490 2.05 23.08 17.45
C TYR A 490 3.15 23.76 18.29
N ASP A 491 3.20 25.11 18.32
CA ASP A 491 4.11 25.86 19.18
C ASP A 491 3.86 25.56 20.65
N GLN A 492 2.58 25.46 21.07
CA GLN A 492 2.23 25.00 22.41
C GLN A 492 2.66 23.52 22.62
N ALA A 493 2.38 22.65 21.66
CA ALA A 493 2.77 21.26 21.78
C ALA A 493 4.29 21.08 21.99
N VAL A 494 5.11 21.81 21.22
CA VAL A 494 6.58 21.72 21.34
C VAL A 494 7.13 22.51 22.53
N SER A 495 6.39 23.46 23.10
CA SER A 495 6.78 24.12 24.34
C SER A 495 6.71 23.17 25.54
N TYR A 496 5.70 22.30 25.57
CA TYR A 496 5.54 21.27 26.61
C TYR A 496 6.35 20.03 26.33
N LYS A 497 6.53 19.65 25.06
CA LYS A 497 7.36 18.51 24.65
C LYS A 497 8.30 18.91 23.51
N PRO A 498 9.46 19.52 23.83
CA PRO A 498 10.41 20.01 22.84
C PRO A 498 10.99 18.95 21.90
N ASP A 499 11.01 17.69 22.32
CA ASP A 499 11.49 16.53 21.58
C ASP A 499 10.42 15.83 20.71
N SER A 500 9.22 16.41 20.62
CA SER A 500 8.15 15.86 19.78
C SER A 500 8.44 16.05 18.29
N SER A 501 9.09 15.06 17.67
CA SER A 501 9.40 15.06 16.24
C SER A 501 8.15 15.22 15.37
N VAL A 502 7.03 14.63 15.80
CA VAL A 502 5.73 14.69 15.07
C VAL A 502 5.15 16.11 15.10
N ALA A 503 5.19 16.79 16.23
CA ALA A 503 4.67 18.16 16.33
C ALA A 503 5.52 19.13 15.49
N TRP A 504 6.85 19.00 15.51
CA TRP A 504 7.75 19.75 14.64
C TRP A 504 7.49 19.50 13.15
N TYR A 505 7.28 18.24 12.76
CA TYR A 505 6.96 17.87 11.40
C TYR A 505 5.62 18.49 10.94
N ASN A 506 4.58 18.38 11.74
CA ASN A 506 3.25 18.93 11.44
C ASN A 506 3.28 20.47 11.36
N ARG A 507 4.05 21.11 12.24
CA ARG A 507 4.33 22.55 12.17
C ARG A 507 4.97 22.94 10.84
N GLY A 508 6.00 22.21 10.43
CA GLY A 508 6.64 22.39 9.13
C GLY A 508 5.67 22.29 7.96
N ASN A 509 4.81 21.29 7.96
CA ASN A 509 3.79 21.11 6.92
C ASN A 509 2.82 22.31 6.84
N SER A 510 2.42 22.89 7.99
CA SER A 510 1.55 24.07 8.02
C SER A 510 2.26 25.32 7.50
N LEU A 511 3.55 25.48 7.83
CA LEU A 511 4.40 26.58 7.33
C LEU A 511 4.61 26.51 5.81
N VAL A 512 4.71 25.31 5.25
CA VAL A 512 4.77 25.12 3.79
C VAL A 512 3.53 25.67 3.10
N ASN A 513 2.34 25.38 3.64
CA ASN A 513 1.09 25.89 3.07
C ASN A 513 0.94 27.41 3.17
N LEU A 514 1.65 28.05 4.10
CA LEU A 514 1.77 29.50 4.19
C LEU A 514 2.94 30.10 3.39
N ASN A 515 3.64 29.29 2.58
CA ASN A 515 4.83 29.67 1.83
C ASN A 515 5.99 30.19 2.72
N LYS A 516 6.03 29.83 4.01
CA LYS A 516 7.09 30.15 4.96
C LYS A 516 8.21 29.11 4.92
N ALA A 517 8.87 29.02 3.77
CA ALA A 517 9.79 27.94 3.44
C ALA A 517 10.96 27.80 4.44
N GLN A 518 11.56 28.91 4.88
CA GLN A 518 12.73 28.89 5.80
C GLN A 518 12.32 28.36 7.18
N GLU A 519 11.22 28.84 7.74
CA GLU A 519 10.68 28.38 9.03
C GLU A 519 10.26 26.89 8.97
N ALA A 520 9.76 26.44 7.80
CA ALA A 520 9.41 25.04 7.58
C ALA A 520 10.67 24.15 7.63
N ILE A 521 11.77 24.55 6.98
CA ILE A 521 13.06 23.86 7.05
C ILE A 521 13.52 23.72 8.50
N GLU A 522 13.49 24.83 9.27
CA GLU A 522 13.88 24.82 10.69
C GLU A 522 13.02 23.83 11.51
N SER A 523 11.72 23.76 11.22
CA SER A 523 10.82 22.82 11.88
C SER A 523 11.18 21.37 11.53
N TYR A 524 11.48 21.08 10.26
CA TYR A 524 11.93 19.76 9.86
C TYR A 524 13.31 19.41 10.42
N ASP A 525 14.23 20.37 10.52
CA ASP A 525 15.53 20.19 11.17
C ASP A 525 15.37 19.77 12.63
N ARG A 526 14.41 20.38 13.34
CA ARG A 526 14.06 19.96 14.71
C ARG A 526 13.47 18.55 14.72
N ALA A 527 12.54 18.24 13.81
CA ALA A 527 11.93 16.91 13.71
C ALA A 527 12.97 15.80 13.53
N VAL A 528 13.93 16.00 12.59
CA VAL A 528 14.97 15.01 12.30
C VAL A 528 16.08 14.98 13.33
N LYS A 529 16.30 16.07 14.08
CA LYS A 529 17.23 16.10 15.21
C LYS A 529 16.78 15.15 16.32
N PHE A 530 15.48 15.16 16.63
CA PHE A 530 14.92 14.32 17.70
C PHE A 530 14.63 12.91 17.22
N GLN A 531 14.29 12.73 15.93
CA GLN A 531 14.07 11.42 15.32
C GLN A 531 14.84 11.31 13.99
N PRO A 532 16.12 10.90 14.03
CA PRO A 532 17.00 10.87 12.84
C PRO A 532 16.52 9.95 11.71
N ASN A 533 15.68 8.95 12.03
CA ASN A 533 15.09 8.03 11.07
C ASN A 533 13.69 8.46 10.58
N TYR A 534 13.27 9.70 10.84
CA TYR A 534 11.99 10.24 10.37
C TYR A 534 12.09 10.64 8.89
N TYR A 535 12.01 9.65 7.98
CA TYR A 535 12.22 9.87 6.55
C TYR A 535 11.25 10.86 5.92
N GLN A 536 9.99 10.96 6.41
CA GLN A 536 9.01 11.94 5.90
C GLN A 536 9.50 13.38 6.12
N ALA A 537 10.07 13.67 7.28
CA ALA A 537 10.61 15.01 7.56
C ALA A 537 11.83 15.32 6.67
N TRP A 538 12.74 14.36 6.49
CA TRP A 538 13.86 14.50 5.55
C TRP A 538 13.37 14.72 4.12
N TYR A 539 12.36 13.97 3.69
CA TYR A 539 11.80 14.08 2.34
C TYR A 539 11.12 15.43 2.11
N SER A 540 10.30 15.89 3.07
CA SER A 540 9.64 17.22 2.99
C SER A 540 10.65 18.35 2.99
N ARG A 541 11.69 18.28 3.84
CA ARG A 541 12.81 19.21 3.86
C ARG A 541 13.49 19.29 2.49
N ALA A 542 13.82 18.13 1.92
CA ALA A 542 14.49 18.05 0.63
C ALA A 542 13.67 18.70 -0.49
N ASN A 543 12.36 18.47 -0.53
CA ASN A 543 11.49 19.06 -1.55
C ASN A 543 11.43 20.59 -1.46
N ILE A 544 11.41 21.16 -0.25
CA ILE A 544 11.46 22.62 -0.09
C ILE A 544 12.82 23.16 -0.55
N LEU A 545 13.91 22.50 -0.21
CA LEU A 545 15.24 22.89 -0.63
C LEU A 545 15.38 22.85 -2.16
N VAL A 546 14.77 21.87 -2.81
CA VAL A 546 14.65 21.81 -4.28
C VAL A 546 13.93 23.04 -4.83
N ASN A 547 12.78 23.40 -4.24
CA ASN A 547 11.98 24.55 -4.67
C ASN A 547 12.73 25.88 -4.47
N LEU A 548 13.61 25.94 -3.48
CA LEU A 548 14.48 27.10 -3.21
C LEU A 548 15.78 27.11 -4.04
N GLY A 549 16.01 26.12 -4.90
CA GLY A 549 17.23 25.98 -5.68
C GLY A 549 18.46 25.53 -4.86
N LYS A 550 18.28 25.14 -3.60
CA LYS A 550 19.35 24.67 -2.70
C LYS A 550 19.62 23.17 -2.92
N TYR A 551 20.04 22.84 -4.13
CA TYR A 551 20.14 21.44 -4.58
C TYR A 551 21.14 20.59 -3.79
N SER A 552 22.25 21.18 -3.31
CA SER A 552 23.25 20.45 -2.51
C SER A 552 22.66 19.95 -1.20
N GLU A 553 21.99 20.83 -0.45
CA GLU A 553 21.33 20.51 0.82
C GLU A 553 20.14 19.54 0.60
N ALA A 554 19.46 19.66 -0.56
CA ALA A 554 18.40 18.74 -0.94
C ALA A 554 18.94 17.33 -1.16
N VAL A 555 20.08 17.18 -1.86
CA VAL A 555 20.74 15.88 -2.07
C VAL A 555 21.11 15.24 -0.74
N GLU A 556 21.70 16.01 0.21
CA GLU A 556 22.03 15.49 1.55
C GLU A 556 20.80 14.96 2.28
N SER A 557 19.67 15.65 2.15
CA SER A 557 18.39 15.22 2.75
C SER A 557 17.84 13.97 2.07
N PHE A 558 17.88 13.91 0.73
CA PHE A 558 17.49 12.70 -0.01
C PHE A 558 18.41 11.52 0.28
N ASP A 559 19.72 11.74 0.51
CA ASP A 559 20.67 10.70 0.95
C ASP A 559 20.21 10.03 2.26
N LYS A 560 19.68 10.82 3.20
CA LYS A 560 19.09 10.28 4.43
C LYS A 560 17.83 9.47 4.14
N VAL A 561 16.94 9.98 3.28
CA VAL A 561 15.71 9.25 2.90
C VAL A 561 16.04 7.91 2.28
N VAL A 562 16.90 7.84 1.26
CA VAL A 562 17.22 6.60 0.55
C VAL A 562 18.03 5.62 1.41
N LYS A 563 18.74 6.11 2.43
CA LYS A 563 19.41 5.26 3.43
C LYS A 563 18.42 4.63 4.40
N ILE A 564 17.40 5.38 4.85
CA ILE A 564 16.39 4.91 5.80
C ILE A 564 15.36 4.02 5.07
N GLN A 565 14.97 4.41 3.86
CA GLN A 565 13.98 3.72 3.04
C GLN A 565 14.51 3.53 1.61
N PRO A 566 15.34 2.49 1.37
CA PRO A 566 15.95 2.23 0.07
C PRO A 566 14.95 1.97 -1.06
N SER A 567 13.75 1.50 -0.73
CA SER A 567 12.65 1.24 -1.68
C SER A 567 11.87 2.49 -2.07
N ASN A 568 12.23 3.67 -1.54
CA ASN A 568 11.52 4.92 -1.87
C ASN A 568 11.93 5.41 -3.27
N TYR A 569 11.17 4.98 -4.27
CA TYR A 569 11.34 5.37 -5.67
C TYR A 569 11.41 6.89 -5.86
N GLN A 570 10.49 7.62 -5.23
CA GLN A 570 10.38 9.06 -5.43
C GLN A 570 11.60 9.82 -4.88
N ALA A 571 12.18 9.34 -3.78
CA ALA A 571 13.39 9.91 -3.22
C ALA A 571 14.61 9.70 -4.15
N TRP A 572 14.76 8.52 -4.74
CA TRP A 572 15.79 8.26 -5.73
C TRP A 572 15.63 9.12 -6.99
N TYR A 573 14.39 9.26 -7.48
CA TYR A 573 14.09 10.12 -8.63
C TYR A 573 14.42 11.58 -8.35
N ASN A 574 13.93 12.14 -7.23
CA ASN A 574 14.15 13.55 -6.86
C ASN A 574 15.63 13.83 -6.55
N ARG A 575 16.32 12.86 -5.93
CA ARG A 575 17.78 12.91 -5.74
C ARG A 575 18.51 13.03 -7.07
N GLY A 576 18.16 12.19 -8.04
CA GLY A 576 18.71 12.21 -9.40
C GLY A 576 18.48 13.57 -10.06
N TRP A 577 17.27 14.12 -9.92
CA TRP A 577 16.93 15.42 -10.46
C TRP A 577 17.77 16.56 -9.84
N ALA A 578 17.88 16.58 -8.51
CA ALA A 578 18.71 17.58 -7.81
C ALA A 578 20.19 17.46 -8.20
N LEU A 579 20.72 16.25 -8.35
CA LEU A 579 22.09 16.01 -8.81
C LEU A 579 22.31 16.48 -10.26
N HIS A 580 21.30 16.28 -11.13
CA HIS A 580 21.34 16.79 -12.50
C HIS A 580 21.44 18.33 -12.52
N GLN A 581 20.67 19.04 -11.67
CA GLN A 581 20.74 20.49 -11.54
C GLN A 581 22.11 20.98 -11.06
N LEU A 582 22.79 20.16 -10.24
CA LEU A 582 24.18 20.40 -9.81
C LEU A 582 25.23 19.98 -10.86
N GLN A 583 24.82 19.56 -12.07
CA GLN A 583 25.68 19.03 -13.13
C GLN A 583 26.50 17.79 -12.69
N ARG A 584 26.08 17.10 -11.61
CA ARG A 584 26.70 15.85 -11.12
C ARG A 584 26.06 14.66 -11.84
N TYR A 585 26.26 14.61 -13.17
CA TYR A 585 25.50 13.75 -14.08
C TYR A 585 25.68 12.25 -13.81
N GLU A 586 26.90 11.77 -13.49
CA GLU A 586 27.15 10.36 -13.17
C GLU A 586 26.35 9.93 -11.92
N SER A 587 26.33 10.77 -10.89
CA SER A 587 25.59 10.52 -9.66
C SER A 587 24.08 10.58 -9.89
N ALA A 588 23.63 11.46 -10.81
CA ALA A 588 22.23 11.54 -11.24
C ALA A 588 21.80 10.26 -11.95
N ILE A 589 22.63 9.77 -12.89
CA ILE A 589 22.39 8.52 -13.63
C ILE A 589 22.29 7.33 -12.66
N ALA A 590 23.18 7.25 -11.67
CA ALA A 590 23.13 6.20 -10.66
C ALA A 590 21.83 6.26 -9.86
N SER A 591 21.37 7.45 -9.47
CA SER A 591 20.10 7.64 -8.74
C SER A 591 18.89 7.28 -9.59
N TYR A 592 18.83 7.73 -10.85
CA TYR A 592 17.78 7.35 -11.78
C TYR A 592 17.77 5.84 -12.06
N SER A 593 18.96 5.21 -12.14
CA SER A 593 19.04 3.76 -12.33
C SER A 593 18.42 3.00 -11.15
N LYS A 594 18.64 3.45 -9.91
CA LYS A 594 17.96 2.91 -8.73
C LYS A 594 16.46 3.16 -8.76
N ALA A 595 16.01 4.33 -9.17
CA ALA A 595 14.59 4.61 -9.34
C ALA A 595 13.97 3.70 -10.43
N ILE A 596 14.69 3.42 -11.53
CA ILE A 596 14.24 2.52 -12.59
C ILE A 596 14.15 1.07 -12.11
N GLU A 597 15.12 0.58 -11.30
CA GLU A 597 15.06 -0.73 -10.67
C GLU A 597 13.77 -0.89 -9.85
N LEU A 598 13.38 0.16 -9.10
CA LEU A 598 12.19 0.16 -8.26
C LEU A 598 10.89 0.37 -9.05
N ARG A 599 10.92 1.15 -10.13
CA ARG A 599 9.75 1.45 -10.96
C ARG A 599 10.12 1.61 -12.42
N ARG A 600 10.23 0.49 -13.12
CA ARG A 600 10.71 0.42 -14.50
C ARG A 600 9.82 1.16 -15.52
N SER A 601 8.51 1.23 -15.27
CA SER A 601 7.53 1.82 -16.19
C SER A 601 7.47 3.35 -16.18
N ASN A 602 8.21 4.03 -15.31
CA ASN A 602 8.16 5.49 -15.25
C ASN A 602 9.01 6.11 -16.37
N TYR A 603 8.34 6.63 -17.40
CA TYR A 603 8.97 7.22 -18.58
C TYR A 603 9.81 8.47 -18.27
N GLN A 604 9.39 9.29 -17.28
CA GLN A 604 10.12 10.50 -16.89
C GLN A 604 11.50 10.17 -16.32
N THR A 605 11.62 9.07 -15.57
CA THR A 605 12.91 8.64 -15.02
C THR A 605 13.87 8.23 -16.13
N TRP A 606 13.39 7.48 -17.12
CA TRP A 606 14.17 7.12 -18.30
C TRP A 606 14.59 8.36 -19.09
N TYR A 607 13.68 9.30 -19.31
CA TYR A 607 13.96 10.54 -19.99
C TYR A 607 15.03 11.37 -19.28
N ASN A 608 14.90 11.58 -17.96
CA ASN A 608 15.87 12.36 -17.18
C ASN A 608 17.22 11.67 -17.09
N ARG A 609 17.24 10.32 -17.04
CA ARG A 609 18.49 9.56 -17.16
C ARG A 609 19.13 9.79 -18.52
N GLY A 610 18.36 9.77 -19.60
CA GLY A 610 18.81 10.08 -20.95
C GLY A 610 19.40 11.48 -21.06
N ASN A 611 18.75 12.49 -20.45
CA ASN A 611 19.25 13.85 -20.43
C ASN A 611 20.60 13.96 -19.71
N SER A 612 20.78 13.27 -18.58
CA SER A 612 22.08 13.24 -17.87
C SER A 612 23.17 12.56 -18.68
N LEU A 613 22.84 11.49 -19.38
CA LEU A 613 23.77 10.79 -20.29
C LEU A 613 24.13 11.64 -21.51
N TYR A 614 23.16 12.39 -22.04
CA TYR A 614 23.38 13.32 -23.14
C TYR A 614 24.38 14.44 -22.76
N GLN A 615 24.24 15.01 -21.56
CA GLN A 615 25.17 16.03 -21.05
C GLN A 615 26.61 15.50 -20.91
N LEU A 616 26.78 14.21 -20.67
CA LEU A 616 28.09 13.52 -20.66
C LEU A 616 28.54 13.09 -22.04
N GLN A 617 27.83 13.47 -23.11
CA GLN A 617 28.09 13.05 -24.50
C GLN A 617 28.04 11.53 -24.70
N ARG A 618 27.42 10.78 -23.78
CA ARG A 618 27.18 9.35 -23.88
C ARG A 618 25.91 9.10 -24.71
N TYR A 619 25.98 9.46 -25.99
CA TYR A 619 24.81 9.55 -26.86
C TYR A 619 24.13 8.21 -27.10
N GLU A 620 24.87 7.09 -27.25
CA GLU A 620 24.29 5.76 -27.41
C GLU A 620 23.46 5.36 -26.20
N ASP A 621 23.99 5.57 -24.98
CA ASP A 621 23.27 5.27 -23.74
C ASP A 621 22.07 6.19 -23.56
N ALA A 622 22.17 7.45 -23.98
CA ALA A 622 21.07 8.41 -23.97
C ALA A 622 19.94 7.94 -24.90
N ILE A 623 20.27 7.54 -26.15
CA ILE A 623 19.32 6.99 -27.13
C ILE A 623 18.59 5.78 -26.54
N ALA A 624 19.32 4.86 -25.90
CA ALA A 624 18.72 3.69 -25.26
C ALA A 624 17.74 4.09 -24.15
N SER A 625 18.08 5.11 -23.34
CA SER A 625 17.22 5.62 -22.29
C SER A 625 15.97 6.32 -22.84
N TYR A 626 16.10 7.19 -23.85
CA TYR A 626 14.99 7.82 -24.51
C TYR A 626 14.07 6.81 -25.22
N ALA A 627 14.66 5.75 -25.81
CA ALA A 627 13.88 4.66 -26.41
C ALA A 627 12.99 3.96 -25.37
N GLN A 628 13.48 3.74 -24.15
CA GLN A 628 12.63 3.22 -23.10
C GLN A 628 11.56 4.24 -22.66
N ALA A 629 11.89 5.54 -22.59
CA ALA A 629 10.91 6.57 -22.27
C ALA A 629 9.73 6.56 -23.25
N VAL A 630 10.01 6.54 -24.56
CA VAL A 630 8.96 6.52 -25.60
C VAL A 630 8.28 5.14 -25.71
N ARG A 631 8.91 4.07 -25.28
CA ARG A 631 8.27 2.75 -25.19
C ARG A 631 7.17 2.75 -24.11
N TYR A 632 7.40 3.40 -22.97
CA TYR A 632 6.42 3.49 -21.89
C TYR A 632 5.41 4.62 -22.08
N LYS A 633 5.78 5.67 -22.81
CA LYS A 633 4.89 6.77 -23.22
C LYS A 633 5.17 7.16 -24.66
N PRO A 634 4.50 6.52 -25.64
CA PRO A 634 4.74 6.76 -27.07
C PRO A 634 4.51 8.20 -27.53
N ASP A 635 3.59 8.91 -26.92
CA ASP A 635 3.24 10.31 -27.21
C ASP A 635 4.14 11.34 -26.51
N TYR A 636 5.21 10.90 -25.85
CA TYR A 636 6.14 11.79 -25.16
C TYR A 636 7.11 12.44 -26.15
N TYR A 637 6.64 13.50 -26.81
CA TYR A 637 7.33 14.15 -27.91
C TYR A 637 8.72 14.73 -27.52
N GLU A 638 8.92 15.18 -26.27
CA GLU A 638 10.22 15.65 -25.79
C GLU A 638 11.29 14.54 -25.82
N ALA A 639 10.91 13.31 -25.51
CA ALA A 639 11.86 12.20 -25.55
C ALA A 639 12.19 11.78 -26.99
N TRP A 640 11.24 11.87 -27.93
CA TRP A 640 11.51 11.69 -29.34
C TRP A 640 12.46 12.75 -29.87
N TYR A 641 12.23 14.01 -29.54
CA TYR A 641 13.11 15.13 -29.93
C TYR A 641 14.52 14.94 -29.38
N SER A 642 14.66 14.66 -28.07
CA SER A 642 15.96 14.46 -27.43
C SER A 642 16.72 13.24 -27.97
N ARG A 643 15.97 12.16 -28.34
CA ARG A 643 16.53 11.01 -29.04
C ARG A 643 17.08 11.42 -30.42
N GLY A 644 16.33 12.25 -31.16
CA GLY A 644 16.76 12.81 -32.43
C GLY A 644 18.07 13.61 -32.29
N ASN A 645 18.14 14.48 -31.28
CA ASN A 645 19.35 15.26 -30.98
C ASN A 645 20.56 14.36 -30.67
N ALA A 646 20.39 13.29 -29.91
CA ALA A 646 21.46 12.36 -29.62
C ALA A 646 21.91 11.59 -30.87
N LEU A 647 21.00 11.19 -31.74
CA LEU A 647 21.28 10.54 -33.02
C LEU A 647 22.00 11.50 -33.98
N PHE A 648 21.58 12.77 -34.00
CA PHE A 648 22.23 13.83 -34.81
C PHE A 648 23.70 14.02 -34.43
N ASN A 649 23.99 14.07 -33.11
CA ASN A 649 25.37 14.19 -32.61
C ASN A 649 26.24 12.97 -32.95
N LEU A 650 25.66 11.83 -33.26
CA LEU A 650 26.35 10.64 -33.76
C LEU A 650 26.41 10.57 -35.30
N ASN A 651 26.02 11.63 -35.99
CA ASN A 651 25.90 11.71 -37.45
C ASN A 651 24.95 10.63 -38.07
N ARG A 652 23.99 10.11 -37.24
CA ARG A 652 22.97 9.15 -37.71
C ARG A 652 21.74 9.90 -38.18
N TYR A 653 21.88 10.66 -39.26
CA TYR A 653 20.92 11.67 -39.70
C TYR A 653 19.55 11.09 -40.10
N GLU A 654 19.49 9.95 -40.81
CA GLU A 654 18.22 9.30 -41.14
C GLU A 654 17.42 8.91 -39.90
N SER A 655 18.10 8.33 -38.88
CA SER A 655 17.48 7.92 -37.64
C SER A 655 17.05 9.14 -36.79
N ALA A 656 17.81 10.24 -36.87
CA ALA A 656 17.49 11.50 -36.24
C ALA A 656 16.19 12.09 -36.83
N ILE A 657 16.11 12.16 -38.17
CA ILE A 657 14.92 12.63 -38.92
C ILE A 657 13.70 11.79 -38.50
N ALA A 658 13.80 10.47 -38.51
CA ALA A 658 12.71 9.60 -38.10
C ALA A 658 12.24 9.87 -36.66
N SER A 659 13.17 10.22 -35.74
CA SER A 659 12.82 10.58 -34.36
C SER A 659 12.15 11.95 -34.27
N TYR A 660 12.64 12.95 -35.00
CA TYR A 660 12.02 14.27 -35.08
C TYR A 660 10.62 14.21 -35.71
N ASP A 661 10.43 13.38 -36.75
CA ASP A 661 9.12 13.17 -37.38
C ASP A 661 8.11 12.60 -36.38
N GLN A 662 8.53 11.68 -35.47
CA GLN A 662 7.64 11.22 -34.39
C GLN A 662 7.35 12.35 -33.39
N ALA A 663 8.34 13.16 -33.03
CA ALA A 663 8.09 14.33 -32.14
C ALA A 663 7.08 15.29 -32.74
N ILE A 664 7.22 15.60 -34.04
CA ILE A 664 6.31 16.49 -34.82
C ILE A 664 4.92 15.83 -34.95
N ARG A 665 4.84 14.52 -35.17
CA ARG A 665 3.58 13.77 -35.24
C ARG A 665 2.75 13.95 -33.97
N TYR A 666 3.39 13.84 -32.80
CA TYR A 666 2.69 13.98 -31.52
C TYR A 666 2.48 15.43 -31.09
N LYS A 667 3.33 16.35 -31.56
CA LYS A 667 3.19 17.79 -31.34
C LYS A 667 3.46 18.56 -32.66
N PRO A 668 2.46 18.75 -33.55
CA PRO A 668 2.66 19.36 -34.86
C PRO A 668 3.26 20.77 -34.84
N ASN A 669 3.03 21.54 -33.79
CA ASN A 669 3.56 22.91 -33.61
C ASN A 669 4.89 22.97 -32.87
N TYR A 670 5.64 21.86 -32.80
CA TYR A 670 6.94 21.80 -32.10
C TYR A 670 8.05 22.31 -33.02
N GLN A 671 8.20 23.64 -33.06
CA GLN A 671 9.08 24.34 -34.02
C GLN A 671 10.56 23.90 -33.90
N GLU A 672 11.03 23.60 -32.67
CA GLU A 672 12.38 23.14 -32.44
C GLU A 672 12.64 21.78 -33.12
N ALA A 673 11.68 20.87 -33.10
CA ALA A 673 11.79 19.59 -33.79
C ALA A 673 11.76 19.75 -35.32
N VAL A 674 10.93 20.66 -35.81
CA VAL A 674 10.86 20.98 -37.27
C VAL A 674 12.20 21.53 -37.76
N THR A 675 12.80 22.47 -37.02
CA THR A 675 14.11 23.05 -37.33
C THR A 675 15.20 21.99 -37.31
N ALA A 676 15.29 21.21 -36.24
CA ALA A 676 16.30 20.17 -36.08
C ALA A 676 16.18 19.07 -37.15
N ARG A 677 14.94 18.72 -37.53
CA ARG A 677 14.67 17.79 -38.65
C ARG A 677 15.21 18.32 -39.98
N ASN A 678 14.98 19.59 -40.26
CA ASN A 678 15.46 20.23 -41.52
C ASN A 678 16.97 20.34 -41.52
N ASP A 679 17.61 20.62 -40.39
CA ASP A 679 19.07 20.64 -40.27
C ASP A 679 19.67 19.23 -40.46
N ALA A 680 19.05 18.19 -39.89
CA ALA A 680 19.45 16.81 -40.11
C ALA A 680 19.31 16.40 -41.60
N GLN A 681 18.25 16.86 -42.29
CA GLN A 681 18.07 16.63 -43.70
C GLN A 681 19.18 17.28 -44.54
N LYS A 682 19.55 18.55 -44.26
CA LYS A 682 20.67 19.23 -44.93
C LYS A 682 22.01 18.47 -44.75
N GLN A 683 22.29 17.95 -43.53
CA GLN A 683 23.52 17.19 -43.28
C GLN A 683 23.53 15.87 -44.04
N LEU A 684 22.37 15.18 -44.08
CA LEU A 684 22.20 13.95 -44.84
C LEU A 684 22.40 14.15 -46.34
N ASP A 685 21.85 15.21 -46.89
CA ASP A 685 21.97 15.56 -48.29
C ASP A 685 23.43 15.93 -48.65
N ALA A 686 24.12 16.68 -47.77
CA ALA A 686 25.55 16.98 -47.89
C ALA A 686 26.43 15.77 -47.82
N GLU A 687 26.10 14.78 -47.02
CA GLU A 687 26.83 13.52 -46.91
C GLU A 687 26.66 12.69 -48.18
N LYS A 688 25.45 12.64 -48.75
CA LYS A 688 25.17 11.98 -50.05
C LYS A 688 25.95 12.58 -51.20
N VAL A 689 26.04 13.90 -51.27
CA VAL A 689 26.81 14.61 -52.32
C VAL A 689 28.31 14.26 -52.21
N LYS A 690 28.85 14.24 -50.98
CA LYS A 690 30.26 13.86 -50.78
C LYS A 690 30.57 12.40 -51.20
N ILE A 691 29.60 11.49 -50.97
CA ILE A 691 29.67 10.11 -51.37
C ILE A 691 29.65 9.97 -52.92
N GLU A 692 28.81 10.78 -53.58
CA GLU A 692 28.75 10.81 -55.06
C GLU A 692 29.98 11.45 -55.71
N GLU A 693 30.61 12.44 -55.04
CA GLU A 693 31.78 13.14 -55.53
C GLU A 693 33.11 12.33 -55.35
N ASN A 694 33.19 11.44 -54.33
CA ASN A 694 34.38 10.64 -54.02
C ASN A 694 34.08 9.14 -53.76
N PRO A 695 33.68 8.36 -54.73
CA PRO A 695 33.30 6.97 -54.55
C PRO A 695 34.49 6.02 -54.16
N GLU A 696 35.74 6.45 -54.30
CA GLU A 696 36.93 5.57 -54.04
C GLU A 696 37.43 5.58 -52.60
N GLU A 697 37.08 6.54 -51.73
CA GLU A 697 37.48 6.59 -50.33
C GLU A 697 36.74 5.61 -49.42
N ILE A 698 35.61 5.04 -49.85
CA ILE A 698 34.74 4.16 -49.03
C ILE A 698 35.27 2.74 -48.89
N ASN A 699 36.16 2.29 -49.81
CA ASN A 699 36.68 0.93 -49.81
C ASN A 699 37.84 0.68 -48.82
N GLN A 700 38.23 1.67 -48.01
CA GLN A 700 39.37 1.54 -47.06
C GLN A 700 38.99 1.57 -45.58
N GLN A 701 37.70 1.71 -45.19
CA GLN A 701 37.31 1.55 -43.77
C GLN A 701 36.80 0.14 -43.49
N PRO A 702 37.33 -0.56 -42.47
CA PRO A 702 36.83 -1.87 -42.09
C PRO A 702 35.44 -1.73 -41.52
N ILE A 703 34.46 -2.44 -42.10
CA ILE A 703 33.10 -2.58 -41.55
C ILE A 703 33.22 -3.29 -40.19
N SER A 704 33.12 -2.52 -39.13
CA SER A 704 32.92 -3.07 -37.80
C SER A 704 31.40 -3.32 -37.61
N PHE A 705 31.05 -4.62 -37.61
CA PHE A 705 29.70 -5.11 -37.28
C PHE A 705 29.36 -4.91 -35.81
#